data_4859ec68b43cc02115059f2e575acc09
#
_entry.id   4859ec68b43cc02115059f2e575acc09
#
_cell.length_a   1.000
_cell.length_b   1.000
_cell.length_c   1.000
_cell.angle_alpha   90.00
_cell.angle_beta   90.00
_cell.angle_gamma   90.00
#
_symmetry.space_group_name_H-M   'P 1'
#
loop_
_entity.id
_entity.type
_entity.pdbx_description
1 polymer ?
#
loop_
_entity_poly.entity_id
_entity_poly.type
_entity_poly.pdbx_seq_one_letter_code
_entity_poly.pdbx_strand_id
1 'polypeptide(L)'
;MTAGLTLAAAALLAVGPAQAATVARDGAAAAMPQPGPAPQLTTNTSAPCGTPRKNGFARCFAIVRTPSDHKITADASGPPPGALAPADIQSAYKLPTAGGGQTVAVVDAYGDSHAESDLATFRSHYGLPPCTTANGCFTKVNQTGGTTYPGDDPGWALETSLDLDAVSSACPACNILLVEGNSPAFGDLGTAVDEAVSLGAKFVSNSYGLSPEDNGELSYDHFYNDPGVAVTVSSGDIGNATSWPSTDPDVVAAGGTTLTKNASVPRGWTETAWSSGGSGCSPYEPRPDYQLGITTDCTMRAAVDIAADADPASGLATYDTLGQSGWLQVGGTSLASPLIASMYALAGTPVPGTYPVTYPYHAPSQDLFDITQGSNGSCGNLLCSAGPGWDGPTGLGTPDGVNALVSGPHGDITGKVTDASTGKPVAGATVSASPGDYITRTGPSGSYDLNAAVGTYRVTAAAYAYRPVTRASVAVTANQATTANFVLTELPHATVSGAVTDGSGHGWPLYAQITINGYPGGPVYTNPFTGRYSVVLAGPATYSVQVVSANPPVTQPPGDGYNTKTLRLAVGTGPKTRNIALTADTSACTAPGYGWDGLSEDFTGWARAPRDGWTVTGTAGGWRFDNPGSRPPPGRDDDFAIADSGYTGGRMDTALTSPAANLTGQSAPHLTFDTAYYATPHGQAARVDLSTDGGKTWSTIWQRTVADTIGPVDIPIPQAAGHASVRVRFRYTGDDDWWWAVDDVLVGTRACVPEAGGILAGLVTSRASGRPVDGATVTSAAVPGVSGISTGTSDPSLPGGFYSLFTPVTGSQKFATATTGYATATATVNVAAGQVTRHDWALTAAGNG
;
A
#
# COMPACT_ATOMS: atom_id res chain seq x y z
N MET A 1 -4.32 -35.85 83.43
CA MET A 1 -3.02 -35.44 82.88
C MET A 1 -3.33 -34.79 81.58
N THR A 2 -3.31 -33.51 81.58
CA THR A 2 -3.82 -32.54 80.64
C THR A 2 -3.00 -32.51 79.32
N ALA A 3 -3.64 -32.69 78.17
CA ALA A 3 -3.13 -32.40 76.84
C ALA A 3 -3.76 -31.11 76.37
N GLY A 4 -2.96 -30.07 76.11
CA GLY A 4 -3.40 -28.76 75.61
C GLY A 4 -3.60 -28.79 74.08
N LEU A 5 -4.80 -28.33 73.67
CA LEU A 5 -5.12 -28.01 72.28
C LEU A 5 -4.69 -26.56 72.02
N THR A 6 -3.82 -26.31 71.11
CA THR A 6 -3.56 -25.00 70.55
C THR A 6 -4.46 -24.78 69.31
N LEU A 7 -5.39 -23.82 69.41
CA LEU A 7 -6.17 -23.31 68.30
C LEU A 7 -5.25 -22.38 67.43
N ALA A 8 -5.09 -22.70 66.13
CA ALA A 8 -4.58 -21.77 65.16
C ALA A 8 -5.69 -20.92 64.63
N ALA A 9 -5.64 -19.61 64.85
CA ALA A 9 -6.54 -18.65 64.30
C ALA A 9 -6.19 -18.39 62.83
N ALA A 10 -7.15 -18.70 61.92
CA ALA A 10 -7.06 -18.32 60.50
C ALA A 10 -7.42 -16.85 60.36
N ALA A 11 -6.44 -16.04 59.98
CA ALA A 11 -6.68 -14.66 59.60
C ALA A 11 -7.29 -14.60 58.16
N LEU A 12 -8.55 -14.15 58.07
CA LEU A 12 -9.15 -13.76 56.79
C LEU A 12 -8.47 -12.47 56.34
N LEU A 13 -7.64 -12.55 55.31
CA LEU A 13 -7.21 -11.40 54.54
C LEU A 13 -8.32 -11.00 53.59
N ALA A 14 -8.96 -9.86 53.87
CA ALA A 14 -9.87 -9.16 52.97
C ALA A 14 -9.04 -8.64 51.79
N VAL A 15 -9.30 -9.19 50.60
CA VAL A 15 -8.75 -8.66 49.34
C VAL A 15 -9.58 -7.43 48.98
N GLY A 16 -9.02 -6.24 49.22
CA GLY A 16 -9.55 -4.99 48.72
C GLY A 16 -9.43 -4.90 47.20
N PRO A 17 -10.27 -4.08 46.53
CA PRO A 17 -10.19 -3.96 45.09
C PRO A 17 -8.84 -3.38 44.66
N ALA A 18 -8.17 -4.07 43.79
CA ALA A 18 -6.93 -3.61 43.15
C ALA A 18 -7.22 -2.29 42.44
N GLN A 19 -6.65 -1.21 42.93
CA GLN A 19 -6.57 0.05 42.22
C GLN A 19 -5.68 -0.18 40.99
N ALA A 20 -6.27 0.01 39.83
CA ALA A 20 -5.51 0.06 38.58
C ALA A 20 -4.52 1.25 38.65
N ALA A 21 -3.25 0.94 38.79
CA ALA A 21 -2.21 1.94 38.63
C ALA A 21 -2.30 2.48 37.20
N THR A 22 -2.70 3.73 37.06
CA THR A 22 -2.54 4.48 35.83
C THR A 22 -1.05 4.71 35.62
N VAL A 23 -0.43 3.85 34.83
CA VAL A 23 0.88 4.15 34.26
C VAL A 23 0.64 5.29 33.27
N ALA A 24 1.01 6.50 33.64
CA ALA A 24 1.15 7.60 32.72
C ALA A 24 2.20 7.14 31.67
N ARG A 25 1.74 6.82 30.48
CA ARG A 25 2.63 6.70 29.33
C ARG A 25 2.94 8.13 28.88
N ASP A 26 4.01 8.70 29.42
CA ASP A 26 4.76 9.69 28.70
C ASP A 26 5.35 8.96 27.48
N GLY A 27 4.54 8.90 26.43
CA GLY A 27 4.95 8.41 25.11
C GLY A 27 5.71 9.52 24.40
N ALA A 28 6.97 9.71 24.74
CA ALA A 28 7.89 10.07 23.69
C ALA A 28 7.85 8.89 22.72
N ALA A 29 7.20 9.06 21.57
CA ALA A 29 7.40 8.16 20.45
C ALA A 29 8.90 8.10 20.21
N ALA A 30 9.51 6.98 20.55
CA ALA A 30 10.88 6.72 20.13
C ALA A 30 10.82 6.85 18.61
N ALA A 31 11.53 7.82 18.05
CA ALA A 31 11.70 7.95 16.62
C ALA A 31 12.16 6.57 16.13
N MET A 32 11.36 5.94 15.29
CA MET A 32 11.77 4.70 14.63
C MET A 32 13.13 4.98 13.97
N PRO A 33 14.11 4.09 14.07
CA PRO A 33 15.34 4.24 13.34
C PRO A 33 14.93 4.41 11.86
N GLN A 34 15.32 5.54 11.27
CA GLN A 34 15.16 5.77 9.84
C GLN A 34 15.76 4.55 9.14
N PRO A 35 15.09 3.95 8.15
CA PRO A 35 15.73 2.93 7.33
C PRO A 35 17.08 3.48 6.89
N GLY A 36 18.14 2.72 7.10
CA GLY A 36 19.44 3.07 6.57
C GLY A 36 19.30 3.28 5.06
N PRO A 37 20.22 4.03 4.42
CA PRO A 37 20.18 4.19 2.98
C PRO A 37 20.04 2.80 2.37
N ALA A 38 19.03 2.65 1.47
CA ALA A 38 18.77 1.40 0.77
C ALA A 38 20.11 0.82 0.27
N PRO A 39 20.42 -0.47 0.53
CA PRO A 39 21.63 -1.06 0.01
C PRO A 39 21.64 -0.80 -1.49
N GLN A 40 22.63 -0.10 -1.97
CA GLN A 40 22.79 0.12 -3.40
C GLN A 40 22.91 -1.25 -4.03
N LEU A 41 22.11 -1.53 -5.05
CA LEU A 41 22.26 -2.72 -5.89
C LEU A 41 23.75 -2.92 -6.15
N THR A 42 24.25 -4.11 -5.85
CA THR A 42 25.68 -4.42 -6.02
C THR A 42 26.12 -4.05 -7.41
N THR A 43 27.35 -3.66 -7.61
CA THR A 43 27.91 -3.00 -8.79
C THR A 43 27.70 -3.71 -10.14
N ASN A 44 26.84 -4.75 -10.23
CA ASN A 44 26.62 -5.56 -11.44
C ASN A 44 25.18 -6.11 -11.50
N THR A 45 24.17 -5.32 -11.14
CA THR A 45 22.75 -5.75 -11.21
C THR A 45 21.83 -4.64 -11.72
N SER A 46 20.68 -5.01 -12.29
CA SER A 46 19.64 -4.10 -12.75
C SER A 46 18.25 -4.63 -12.35
N ALA A 47 17.37 -3.74 -11.89
CA ALA A 47 15.98 -4.04 -11.54
C ALA A 47 15.03 -3.51 -12.65
N PRO A 48 14.43 -4.39 -13.47
CA PRO A 48 13.68 -3.97 -14.65
C PRO A 48 12.36 -3.27 -14.36
N CYS A 49 11.69 -3.59 -13.24
CA CYS A 49 10.41 -2.97 -12.89
C CYS A 49 10.52 -1.56 -12.27
N GLY A 50 11.75 -1.07 -12.05
CA GLY A 50 11.95 0.25 -11.42
C GLY A 50 11.45 0.35 -9.98
N THR A 51 11.21 1.57 -9.52
CA THR A 51 10.59 1.82 -8.20
C THR A 51 9.13 2.23 -8.38
N PRO A 52 8.21 1.80 -7.48
CA PRO A 52 6.83 2.28 -7.54
C PRO A 52 6.81 3.80 -7.36
N ARG A 53 6.07 4.48 -8.21
CA ARG A 53 5.93 5.94 -8.19
C ARG A 53 4.76 6.41 -7.33
N LYS A 54 3.97 5.48 -6.77
CA LYS A 54 2.70 5.80 -6.11
C LYS A 54 2.36 4.78 -5.03
N ASN A 55 1.88 5.23 -3.86
CA ASN A 55 1.33 4.35 -2.83
C ASN A 55 0.14 3.55 -3.37
N GLY A 56 -0.04 2.32 -2.91
CA GLY A 56 -1.06 1.38 -3.42
C GLY A 56 -0.68 0.67 -4.72
N PHE A 57 0.59 0.80 -5.16
CA PHE A 57 1.14 0.11 -6.32
C PHE A 57 2.34 -0.74 -5.93
N ALA A 58 2.37 -1.96 -6.41
CA ALA A 58 3.51 -2.87 -6.29
C ALA A 58 4.61 -2.55 -7.32
N ARG A 59 5.79 -3.07 -7.04
CA ARG A 59 6.84 -3.33 -8.03
C ARG A 59 7.18 -4.82 -8.03
N CYS A 60 7.68 -5.34 -9.13
CA CYS A 60 8.28 -6.67 -9.14
C CYS A 60 9.66 -6.65 -8.48
N PHE A 61 10.13 -7.82 -8.06
CA PHE A 61 11.41 -7.98 -7.39
C PHE A 61 12.43 -8.81 -8.18
N ALA A 62 12.28 -8.94 -9.52
CA ALA A 62 13.31 -9.50 -10.36
C ALA A 62 14.54 -8.59 -10.43
N ILE A 63 15.71 -9.20 -10.25
CA ILE A 63 17.00 -8.52 -10.38
C ILE A 63 17.89 -9.29 -11.37
N VAL A 64 18.24 -8.65 -12.46
CA VAL A 64 19.13 -9.21 -13.48
C VAL A 64 20.59 -9.02 -13.07
N ARG A 65 21.39 -10.07 -13.14
CA ARG A 65 22.85 -9.95 -13.08
C ARG A 65 23.37 -9.32 -14.37
N THR A 66 24.12 -8.23 -14.25
CA THR A 66 24.67 -7.50 -15.40
C THR A 66 26.18 -7.55 -15.43
N PRO A 67 26.82 -7.35 -16.61
CA PRO A 67 28.23 -7.01 -16.68
C PRO A 67 28.57 -5.72 -15.91
N SER A 68 29.87 -5.42 -15.76
CA SER A 68 30.34 -4.24 -15.01
C SER A 68 29.90 -2.88 -15.57
N ASP A 69 29.29 -2.84 -16.75
CA ASP A 69 28.74 -1.63 -17.37
C ASP A 69 27.24 -1.38 -17.05
N HIS A 70 26.64 -2.21 -16.19
CA HIS A 70 25.23 -2.17 -15.76
C HIS A 70 24.19 -2.29 -16.88
N LYS A 71 24.59 -2.74 -18.07
CA LYS A 71 23.65 -3.00 -19.16
C LYS A 71 23.15 -4.44 -19.11
N ILE A 72 21.84 -4.62 -19.16
CA ILE A 72 21.25 -5.94 -19.39
C ILE A 72 21.72 -6.42 -20.77
N THR A 73 22.35 -7.58 -20.80
CA THR A 73 22.79 -8.22 -22.04
C THR A 73 22.32 -9.66 -22.03
N ALA A 74 21.25 -9.93 -22.75
CA ALA A 74 20.75 -11.29 -22.96
C ALA A 74 21.62 -12.02 -23.99
N ASP A 75 21.81 -13.33 -23.78
CA ASP A 75 22.54 -14.20 -24.72
C ASP A 75 21.53 -15.06 -25.50
N ALA A 76 21.48 -14.88 -26.81
CA ALA A 76 20.63 -15.69 -27.67
C ALA A 76 21.17 -17.13 -27.87
N SER A 77 22.44 -17.41 -27.53
CA SER A 77 23.06 -18.70 -27.75
C SER A 77 22.89 -19.72 -26.64
N GLY A 78 22.63 -19.27 -25.39
CA GLY A 78 22.44 -20.15 -24.24
C GLY A 78 22.53 -19.44 -22.90
N PRO A 79 22.28 -20.17 -21.80
CA PRO A 79 22.33 -19.61 -20.45
C PRO A 79 23.69 -19.03 -20.07
N PRO A 80 23.73 -17.92 -19.30
CA PRO A 80 24.99 -17.36 -18.83
C PRO A 80 25.78 -18.35 -17.98
N PRO A 81 27.12 -18.38 -18.13
CA PRO A 81 27.96 -19.26 -17.32
C PRO A 81 27.79 -18.98 -15.81
N GLY A 82 27.44 -20.01 -15.05
CA GLY A 82 27.27 -19.95 -13.60
C GLY A 82 25.83 -19.68 -13.16
N ALA A 83 24.89 -19.38 -14.05
CA ALA A 83 23.48 -19.39 -13.75
C ALA A 83 23.00 -20.78 -13.33
N LEU A 84 22.11 -20.86 -12.34
CA LEU A 84 21.55 -22.13 -11.88
C LEU A 84 20.61 -22.71 -12.94
N ALA A 85 20.61 -24.02 -13.03
CA ALA A 85 19.74 -24.82 -13.89
C ALA A 85 18.68 -25.55 -13.05
N PRO A 86 17.59 -26.06 -13.65
CA PRO A 86 16.57 -26.83 -12.91
C PRO A 86 17.13 -27.96 -12.06
N ALA A 87 18.12 -28.70 -12.57
CA ALA A 87 18.78 -29.78 -11.83
C ALA A 87 19.55 -29.28 -10.59
N ASP A 88 20.04 -28.06 -10.60
CA ASP A 88 20.71 -27.43 -9.48
C ASP A 88 19.71 -27.14 -8.36
N ILE A 89 18.58 -26.54 -8.68
CA ILE A 89 17.48 -26.23 -7.75
C ILE A 89 16.97 -27.53 -7.10
N GLN A 90 16.65 -28.53 -7.92
CA GLN A 90 16.17 -29.84 -7.44
C GLN A 90 17.18 -30.51 -6.50
N SER A 91 18.48 -30.45 -6.83
CA SER A 91 19.55 -31.01 -5.99
C SER A 91 19.75 -30.21 -4.70
N ALA A 92 19.74 -28.89 -4.76
CA ALA A 92 20.02 -28.02 -3.61
C ALA A 92 18.98 -28.20 -2.50
N TYR A 93 17.71 -28.30 -2.88
CA TYR A 93 16.58 -28.44 -1.95
C TYR A 93 16.08 -29.90 -1.83
N LYS A 94 16.79 -30.87 -2.42
CA LYS A 94 16.45 -32.31 -2.39
C LYS A 94 14.99 -32.57 -2.80
N LEU A 95 14.53 -31.92 -3.85
CA LEU A 95 13.14 -31.99 -4.27
C LEU A 95 12.78 -33.36 -4.85
N PRO A 96 11.58 -33.91 -4.55
CA PRO A 96 11.14 -35.18 -5.12
C PRO A 96 10.91 -35.04 -6.63
N THR A 97 11.33 -36.02 -7.40
CA THR A 97 11.12 -36.06 -8.85
C THR A 97 9.69 -36.49 -9.25
N ALA A 98 8.89 -36.97 -8.28
CA ALA A 98 7.49 -37.36 -8.45
C ALA A 98 6.59 -36.34 -7.75
N GLY A 99 5.65 -35.79 -8.43
CA GLY A 99 4.71 -34.78 -7.93
C GLY A 99 4.07 -34.04 -9.12
N GLY A 100 3.29 -34.76 -9.92
CA GLY A 100 2.61 -34.17 -11.08
C GLY A 100 1.11 -33.95 -10.83
N GLY A 101 0.52 -33.06 -11.61
CA GLY A 101 -0.92 -32.80 -11.63
C GLY A 101 -1.39 -31.68 -10.69
N GLN A 102 -0.51 -31.10 -9.86
CA GLN A 102 -0.81 -29.87 -9.12
C GLN A 102 -0.67 -28.66 -10.06
N THR A 103 -1.46 -27.60 -9.80
CA THR A 103 -1.36 -26.34 -10.54
C THR A 103 -0.76 -25.28 -9.62
N VAL A 104 0.35 -24.68 -10.05
CA VAL A 104 0.92 -23.48 -9.44
C VAL A 104 0.45 -22.26 -10.23
N ALA A 105 -0.22 -21.34 -9.56
CA ALA A 105 -0.58 -20.06 -10.15
C ALA A 105 0.56 -19.05 -9.94
N VAL A 106 0.82 -18.28 -10.98
CA VAL A 106 1.71 -17.11 -10.99
C VAL A 106 0.84 -15.89 -11.23
N VAL A 107 0.94 -14.89 -10.36
CA VAL A 107 0.18 -13.64 -10.45
C VAL A 107 1.13 -12.49 -10.68
N ASP A 108 1.03 -11.85 -11.86
CA ASP A 108 1.86 -10.72 -12.26
C ASP A 108 1.03 -9.58 -12.84
N ALA A 109 1.60 -8.38 -12.89
CA ALA A 109 0.94 -7.23 -13.50
C ALA A 109 1.25 -7.12 -14.99
N TYR A 110 0.32 -6.54 -15.72
CA TYR A 110 0.39 -6.35 -17.18
C TYR A 110 0.41 -7.66 -17.96
N GLY A 111 0.67 -7.57 -19.26
CA GLY A 111 0.72 -8.70 -20.18
C GLY A 111 2.15 -9.12 -20.51
N ASP A 112 2.27 -10.41 -20.82
CA ASP A 112 3.40 -10.98 -21.53
C ASP A 112 2.89 -11.85 -22.68
N SER A 113 2.90 -11.30 -23.89
CA SER A 113 2.47 -12.04 -25.09
C SER A 113 3.44 -13.14 -25.52
N HIS A 114 4.66 -13.18 -24.97
CA HIS A 114 5.69 -14.18 -25.27
C HIS A 114 5.76 -15.30 -24.22
N ALA A 115 5.05 -15.21 -23.09
CA ALA A 115 5.16 -16.12 -21.95
C ALA A 115 5.19 -17.62 -22.33
N GLU A 116 4.26 -18.10 -23.16
CA GLU A 116 4.21 -19.51 -23.56
C GLU A 116 5.38 -19.91 -24.48
N SER A 117 5.80 -19.02 -25.39
CA SER A 117 6.91 -19.29 -26.32
C SER A 117 8.26 -19.31 -25.62
N ASP A 118 8.44 -18.44 -24.67
CA ASP A 118 9.67 -18.32 -23.89
C ASP A 118 9.79 -19.46 -22.88
N LEU A 119 8.73 -19.80 -22.18
CA LEU A 119 8.63 -21.01 -21.36
C LEU A 119 8.92 -22.28 -22.17
N ALA A 120 8.41 -22.39 -23.41
CA ALA A 120 8.67 -23.55 -24.27
C ALA A 120 10.15 -23.64 -24.65
N THR A 121 10.81 -22.51 -24.89
CA THR A 121 12.24 -22.43 -25.19
C THR A 121 13.07 -22.86 -23.97
N PHE A 122 12.77 -22.31 -22.78
CA PHE A 122 13.41 -22.71 -21.53
C PHE A 122 13.29 -24.22 -21.28
N ARG A 123 12.08 -24.75 -21.30
CA ARG A 123 11.82 -26.17 -21.02
C ARG A 123 12.47 -27.09 -22.04
N SER A 124 12.46 -26.69 -23.30
CA SER A 124 13.13 -27.45 -24.35
C SER A 124 14.65 -27.49 -24.15
N HIS A 125 15.28 -26.38 -23.77
CA HIS A 125 16.72 -26.29 -23.52
C HIS A 125 17.18 -27.26 -22.42
N TYR A 126 16.41 -27.35 -21.33
CA TYR A 126 16.74 -28.22 -20.19
C TYR A 126 16.17 -29.65 -20.31
N GLY A 127 15.49 -29.98 -21.41
CA GLY A 127 14.89 -31.29 -21.62
C GLY A 127 13.71 -31.59 -20.67
N LEU A 128 13.04 -30.55 -20.18
CA LEU A 128 11.85 -30.70 -19.36
C LEU A 128 10.61 -31.04 -20.22
N PRO A 129 9.59 -31.68 -19.66
CA PRO A 129 8.36 -31.97 -20.39
C PRO A 129 7.73 -30.69 -20.94
N PRO A 130 7.19 -30.69 -22.18
CA PRO A 130 6.49 -29.53 -22.72
C PRO A 130 5.32 -29.11 -21.81
N CYS A 131 5.17 -27.80 -21.57
CA CYS A 131 4.06 -27.19 -20.85
C CYS A 131 3.44 -26.11 -21.72
N THR A 132 2.30 -26.42 -22.33
CA THR A 132 1.66 -25.55 -23.33
C THR A 132 0.15 -25.51 -23.11
N THR A 133 -0.52 -24.51 -23.65
CA THR A 133 -1.98 -24.42 -23.71
C THR A 133 -2.58 -25.61 -24.47
N ALA A 134 -1.89 -26.11 -25.50
CA ALA A 134 -2.34 -27.23 -26.32
C ALA A 134 -2.38 -28.57 -25.56
N ASN A 135 -1.51 -28.77 -24.56
CA ASN A 135 -1.51 -29.99 -23.74
C ASN A 135 -2.17 -29.82 -22.36
N GLY A 136 -2.67 -28.62 -22.08
CA GLY A 136 -3.38 -28.30 -20.83
C GLY A 136 -2.47 -28.12 -19.61
N CYS A 137 -1.15 -28.13 -19.80
CA CYS A 137 -0.18 -27.86 -18.72
C CYS A 137 -0.06 -26.35 -18.42
N PHE A 138 -0.10 -25.51 -19.44
CA PHE A 138 -0.08 -24.05 -19.30
C PHE A 138 -1.47 -23.47 -19.55
N THR A 139 -1.89 -22.57 -18.69
CA THR A 139 -3.13 -21.78 -18.85
C THR A 139 -2.80 -20.32 -18.57
N LYS A 140 -3.29 -19.42 -19.40
CA LYS A 140 -3.12 -17.98 -19.22
C LYS A 140 -4.49 -17.30 -19.26
N VAL A 141 -4.77 -16.45 -18.26
CA VAL A 141 -5.98 -15.67 -18.15
C VAL A 141 -5.67 -14.24 -17.65
N ASN A 142 -6.59 -13.31 -17.87
CA ASN A 142 -6.54 -12.01 -17.20
C ASN A 142 -7.11 -12.11 -15.76
N GLN A 143 -7.04 -11.04 -14.97
CA GLN A 143 -7.53 -10.98 -13.58
C GLN A 143 -9.03 -11.29 -13.39
N THR A 144 -9.78 -11.51 -14.45
CA THR A 144 -11.21 -11.89 -14.41
C THR A 144 -11.51 -13.19 -15.15
N GLY A 145 -10.48 -14.03 -15.38
CA GLY A 145 -10.61 -15.34 -16.00
C GLY A 145 -10.79 -15.33 -17.53
N GLY A 146 -10.74 -14.15 -18.15
CA GLY A 146 -10.92 -14.00 -19.60
C GLY A 146 -9.61 -14.08 -20.39
N THR A 147 -9.76 -14.02 -21.72
CA THR A 147 -8.64 -14.04 -22.69
C THR A 147 -8.38 -12.67 -23.33
N THR A 148 -8.96 -11.59 -22.81
CA THR A 148 -8.59 -10.23 -23.16
C THR A 148 -7.47 -9.78 -22.22
N TYR A 149 -6.25 -9.99 -22.64
CA TYR A 149 -5.06 -9.75 -21.83
C TYR A 149 -4.76 -8.26 -21.70
N PRO A 150 -4.10 -7.82 -20.61
CA PRO A 150 -3.53 -6.47 -20.49
C PRO A 150 -2.47 -6.21 -21.59
N GLY A 151 -2.09 -4.94 -21.75
CA GLY A 151 -0.98 -4.58 -22.61
C GLY A 151 0.35 -5.09 -22.06
N ASP A 152 1.27 -5.45 -22.96
CA ASP A 152 2.60 -5.94 -22.61
C ASP A 152 3.43 -4.88 -21.88
N ASP A 153 4.17 -5.29 -20.83
CA ASP A 153 5.19 -4.48 -20.17
C ASP A 153 6.52 -5.24 -20.09
N PRO A 154 7.62 -4.74 -20.70
CA PRO A 154 8.89 -5.48 -20.74
C PRO A 154 9.54 -5.76 -19.38
N GLY A 155 9.26 -4.94 -18.35
CA GLY A 155 9.80 -5.16 -17.02
C GLY A 155 9.07 -6.29 -16.30
N TRP A 156 7.75 -6.29 -16.37
CA TRP A 156 6.91 -7.33 -15.80
C TRP A 156 6.95 -8.63 -16.60
N ALA A 157 7.17 -8.59 -17.92
CA ALA A 157 7.36 -9.80 -18.72
C ALA A 157 8.62 -10.59 -18.29
N LEU A 158 9.69 -9.87 -17.93
CA LEU A 158 10.87 -10.54 -17.37
C LEU A 158 10.58 -11.17 -15.99
N GLU A 159 9.75 -10.51 -15.15
CA GLU A 159 9.26 -11.11 -13.90
C GLU A 159 8.48 -12.39 -14.18
N THR A 160 7.50 -12.30 -15.08
CA THR A 160 6.68 -13.44 -15.50
C THR A 160 7.55 -14.60 -16.02
N SER A 161 8.54 -14.32 -16.88
CA SER A 161 9.47 -15.33 -17.39
C SER A 161 10.29 -15.99 -16.28
N LEU A 162 10.79 -15.21 -15.30
CA LEU A 162 11.47 -15.75 -14.12
C LEU A 162 10.59 -16.69 -13.32
N ASP A 163 9.35 -16.28 -13.04
CA ASP A 163 8.41 -17.04 -12.24
C ASP A 163 8.04 -18.37 -12.91
N LEU A 164 7.74 -18.34 -14.21
CA LEU A 164 7.40 -19.54 -14.99
C LEU A 164 8.58 -20.52 -15.06
N ASP A 165 9.81 -20.00 -15.23
CA ASP A 165 11.03 -20.79 -15.30
C ASP A 165 11.40 -21.35 -13.92
N ALA A 166 11.15 -20.62 -12.83
CA ALA A 166 11.34 -21.08 -11.46
C ALA A 166 10.36 -22.22 -11.10
N VAL A 167 9.06 -22.06 -11.43
CA VAL A 167 8.08 -23.14 -11.29
C VAL A 167 8.51 -24.36 -12.08
N SER A 168 8.94 -24.20 -13.34
CA SER A 168 9.41 -25.31 -14.18
C SER A 168 10.67 -25.96 -13.63
N SER A 169 11.53 -25.21 -12.94
CA SER A 169 12.76 -25.71 -12.34
C SER A 169 12.51 -26.54 -11.09
N ALA A 170 11.65 -26.08 -10.20
CA ALA A 170 11.34 -26.77 -8.96
C ALA A 170 10.34 -27.93 -9.16
N CYS A 171 9.27 -27.72 -9.95
CA CYS A 171 8.22 -28.70 -10.21
C CYS A 171 7.96 -28.92 -11.71
N PRO A 172 8.84 -29.64 -12.43
CA PRO A 172 8.70 -29.82 -13.89
C PRO A 172 7.40 -30.49 -14.34
N ALA A 173 6.73 -31.20 -13.46
CA ALA A 173 5.48 -31.93 -13.73
C ALA A 173 4.23 -31.17 -13.22
N CYS A 174 4.37 -29.98 -12.64
CA CYS A 174 3.24 -29.13 -12.27
C CYS A 174 2.64 -28.45 -13.51
N ASN A 175 1.33 -28.24 -13.48
CA ASN A 175 0.66 -27.33 -14.38
C ASN A 175 0.93 -25.89 -13.94
N ILE A 176 0.86 -24.95 -14.85
CA ILE A 176 1.10 -23.54 -14.59
C ILE A 176 -0.13 -22.73 -15.02
N LEU A 177 -0.65 -21.90 -14.11
CA LEU A 177 -1.71 -20.95 -14.37
C LEU A 177 -1.12 -19.53 -14.24
N LEU A 178 -0.95 -18.81 -15.35
CA LEU A 178 -0.58 -17.41 -15.35
C LEU A 178 -1.84 -16.54 -15.28
N VAL A 179 -1.94 -15.66 -14.29
CA VAL A 179 -3.02 -14.69 -14.14
C VAL A 179 -2.46 -13.29 -14.23
N GLU A 180 -2.79 -12.57 -15.30
CA GLU A 180 -2.28 -11.23 -15.60
C GLU A 180 -3.21 -10.15 -15.03
N GLY A 181 -2.72 -9.38 -14.04
CA GLY A 181 -3.37 -8.19 -13.49
C GLY A 181 -3.32 -7.01 -14.46
N ASN A 182 -4.36 -6.21 -14.54
CA ASN A 182 -4.42 -5.06 -15.46
C ASN A 182 -3.33 -4.02 -15.21
N SER A 183 -2.86 -3.91 -13.97
CA SER A 183 -1.80 -2.99 -13.56
C SER A 183 -1.15 -3.46 -12.26
N PRO A 184 -0.04 -2.85 -11.83
CA PRO A 184 0.57 -3.17 -10.54
C PRO A 184 -0.17 -2.57 -9.32
N ALA A 185 -1.38 -2.03 -9.49
CA ALA A 185 -2.20 -1.62 -8.36
C ALA A 185 -2.59 -2.85 -7.52
N PHE A 186 -2.53 -2.75 -6.20
CA PHE A 186 -2.86 -3.88 -5.31
C PHE A 186 -4.30 -4.39 -5.47
N GLY A 187 -5.24 -3.53 -5.86
CA GLY A 187 -6.60 -3.96 -6.20
C GLY A 187 -6.68 -4.83 -7.45
N ASP A 188 -5.86 -4.57 -8.47
CA ASP A 188 -5.78 -5.39 -9.68
C ASP A 188 -5.06 -6.73 -9.41
N LEU A 189 -3.92 -6.67 -8.71
CA LEU A 189 -3.16 -7.86 -8.34
C LEU A 189 -3.93 -8.77 -7.37
N GLY A 190 -4.59 -8.19 -6.35
CA GLY A 190 -5.45 -8.94 -5.44
C GLY A 190 -6.63 -9.60 -6.15
N THR A 191 -7.26 -8.91 -7.11
CA THR A 191 -8.31 -9.50 -7.96
C THR A 191 -7.76 -10.69 -8.77
N ALA A 192 -6.50 -10.62 -9.22
CA ALA A 192 -5.85 -11.73 -9.92
C ALA A 192 -5.55 -12.92 -8.98
N VAL A 193 -5.23 -12.66 -7.70
CA VAL A 193 -5.12 -13.73 -6.67
C VAL A 193 -6.47 -14.39 -6.43
N ASP A 194 -7.55 -13.61 -6.23
CA ASP A 194 -8.92 -14.14 -6.10
C ASP A 194 -9.30 -15.01 -7.30
N GLU A 195 -8.96 -14.57 -8.53
CA GLU A 195 -9.24 -15.34 -9.74
C GLU A 195 -8.43 -16.64 -9.79
N ALA A 196 -7.14 -16.62 -9.44
CA ALA A 196 -6.33 -17.84 -9.36
C ALA A 196 -6.95 -18.87 -8.41
N VAL A 197 -7.39 -18.42 -7.24
CA VAL A 197 -8.06 -19.27 -6.23
C VAL A 197 -9.42 -19.76 -6.73
N SER A 198 -10.20 -18.91 -7.39
CA SER A 198 -11.52 -19.27 -7.97
C SER A 198 -11.41 -20.33 -9.05
N LEU A 199 -10.32 -20.31 -9.83
CA LEU A 199 -9.99 -21.33 -10.83
C LEU A 199 -9.42 -22.62 -10.22
N GLY A 200 -9.30 -22.68 -8.89
CA GLY A 200 -8.96 -23.89 -8.14
C GLY A 200 -7.48 -24.04 -7.79
N ALA A 201 -6.65 -23.01 -8.03
CA ALA A 201 -5.25 -23.04 -7.59
C ALA A 201 -5.16 -23.22 -6.07
N LYS A 202 -4.20 -24.04 -5.64
CA LYS A 202 -3.89 -24.29 -4.23
C LYS A 202 -2.49 -23.79 -3.84
N PHE A 203 -1.78 -23.26 -4.79
CA PHE A 203 -0.43 -22.72 -4.68
C PHE A 203 -0.37 -21.48 -5.56
N VAL A 204 -0.17 -20.31 -4.95
CA VAL A 204 -0.16 -19.02 -5.67
C VAL A 204 1.13 -18.30 -5.34
N SER A 205 1.91 -17.94 -6.36
CA SER A 205 3.14 -17.16 -6.24
C SER A 205 2.88 -15.71 -6.59
N ASN A 206 3.41 -14.81 -5.74
CA ASN A 206 3.31 -13.37 -5.88
C ASN A 206 4.71 -12.74 -5.74
N SER A 207 5.30 -12.38 -6.86
CA SER A 207 6.67 -11.90 -6.94
C SER A 207 6.75 -10.38 -6.95
N TYR A 208 6.04 -9.72 -6.05
CA TYR A 208 5.91 -8.27 -6.00
C TYR A 208 5.62 -7.75 -4.58
N GLY A 209 5.78 -6.44 -4.43
CA GLY A 209 5.38 -5.78 -3.19
C GLY A 209 5.68 -4.27 -3.17
N LEU A 210 5.33 -3.65 -2.04
CA LEU A 210 5.64 -2.28 -1.69
C LEU A 210 6.57 -2.28 -0.48
N SER A 211 7.74 -1.65 -0.62
CA SER A 211 8.67 -1.47 0.49
C SER A 211 9.22 -0.03 0.46
N PRO A 212 9.22 0.70 1.60
CA PRO A 212 8.63 0.29 2.90
C PRO A 212 7.10 0.20 2.83
N GLU A 213 6.50 -0.54 3.76
CA GLU A 213 5.06 -0.66 3.93
C GLU A 213 4.37 0.69 4.16
N ASP A 214 3.09 0.79 3.81
CA ASP A 214 2.26 1.96 4.11
C ASP A 214 0.96 1.56 4.83
N ASN A 215 0.30 2.51 5.50
CA ASN A 215 -0.88 2.24 6.30
C ASN A 215 -2.16 1.93 5.50
N GLY A 216 -2.10 1.97 4.19
CA GLY A 216 -3.22 1.64 3.29
C GLY A 216 -3.33 0.14 3.01
N GLU A 217 -2.27 -0.62 3.30
CA GLU A 217 -2.15 -2.05 2.97
C GLU A 217 -3.25 -2.91 3.61
N LEU A 218 -3.59 -2.68 4.87
CA LEU A 218 -4.65 -3.40 5.60
C LEU A 218 -6.02 -3.45 4.89
N SER A 219 -6.23 -2.59 3.91
CA SER A 219 -7.46 -2.60 3.11
C SER A 219 -7.48 -3.70 2.05
N TYR A 220 -6.33 -4.28 1.76
CA TYR A 220 -6.13 -5.30 0.73
C TYR A 220 -5.87 -6.71 1.28
N ASP A 221 -5.70 -6.88 2.62
CA ASP A 221 -5.43 -8.20 3.26
C ASP A 221 -6.45 -9.27 2.86
N HIS A 222 -7.70 -8.87 2.62
CA HIS A 222 -8.77 -9.78 2.25
C HIS A 222 -8.51 -10.57 0.97
N PHE A 223 -7.64 -10.09 0.07
CA PHE A 223 -7.24 -10.78 -1.15
C PHE A 223 -6.24 -11.93 -0.92
N TYR A 224 -5.60 -11.95 0.25
CA TYR A 224 -4.57 -12.94 0.57
C TYR A 224 -5.02 -13.92 1.68
N ASN A 225 -6.23 -13.75 2.19
CA ASN A 225 -6.82 -14.58 3.23
C ASN A 225 -7.56 -15.79 2.64
N ASP A 226 -6.80 -16.79 2.18
CA ASP A 226 -7.29 -17.97 1.49
C ASP A 226 -6.93 -19.28 2.24
N PRO A 227 -7.69 -19.67 3.26
CA PRO A 227 -7.42 -20.90 4.01
C PRO A 227 -7.52 -22.16 3.13
N GLY A 228 -6.46 -22.95 3.13
CA GLY A 228 -6.29 -24.14 2.27
C GLY A 228 -5.60 -23.83 0.95
N VAL A 229 -5.01 -22.64 0.82
CA VAL A 229 -4.16 -22.22 -0.30
C VAL A 229 -2.81 -21.76 0.23
N ALA A 230 -1.72 -22.24 -0.35
CA ALA A 230 -0.38 -21.73 -0.07
C ALA A 230 -0.15 -20.49 -0.95
N VAL A 231 -0.33 -19.31 -0.37
CA VAL A 231 -0.02 -18.03 -1.00
C VAL A 231 1.40 -17.65 -0.59
N THR A 232 2.35 -17.68 -1.53
CA THR A 232 3.72 -17.25 -1.30
C THR A 232 3.95 -15.84 -1.82
N VAL A 233 4.71 -15.05 -1.08
CA VAL A 233 4.99 -13.65 -1.43
C VAL A 233 6.45 -13.35 -1.20
N SER A 234 7.10 -12.73 -2.18
CA SER A 234 8.49 -12.29 -2.08
C SER A 234 8.67 -11.19 -1.04
N SER A 235 9.69 -11.33 -0.16
CA SER A 235 9.88 -10.45 1.01
C SER A 235 10.47 -9.07 0.67
N GLY A 236 10.93 -8.87 -0.57
CA GLY A 236 11.55 -7.62 -1.00
C GLY A 236 13.08 -7.69 -1.12
N ASP A 237 13.69 -6.69 -1.76
CA ASP A 237 15.08 -6.70 -2.22
C ASP A 237 15.88 -5.47 -1.77
N ILE A 238 15.50 -4.86 -0.65
CA ILE A 238 16.16 -3.66 -0.14
C ILE A 238 16.79 -3.84 1.25
N GLY A 239 17.11 -5.10 1.61
CA GLY A 239 17.73 -5.44 2.88
C GLY A 239 16.73 -5.39 4.05
N ASN A 240 17.22 -5.07 5.26
CA ASN A 240 16.40 -5.02 6.47
C ASN A 240 15.27 -3.95 6.36
N ALA A 241 14.30 -4.22 5.52
CA ALA A 241 13.07 -3.46 5.36
C ALA A 241 11.94 -4.42 4.99
N THR A 242 10.78 -4.22 5.58
CA THR A 242 9.59 -5.02 5.31
C THR A 242 8.91 -4.60 4.02
N SER A 243 8.16 -5.51 3.43
CA SER A 243 7.40 -5.33 2.20
C SER A 243 6.01 -5.92 2.35
N TRP A 244 4.96 -5.20 1.99
CA TRP A 244 3.62 -5.75 1.87
C TRP A 244 3.40 -6.24 0.42
N PRO A 245 2.75 -7.39 0.14
CA PRO A 245 1.96 -8.24 1.04
C PRO A 245 2.72 -9.36 1.77
N SER A 246 4.06 -9.40 1.76
CA SER A 246 4.78 -10.47 2.48
C SER A 246 4.62 -10.40 4.00
N THR A 247 4.21 -9.27 4.53
CA THR A 247 3.91 -9.08 5.97
C THR A 247 2.47 -9.41 6.35
N ASP A 248 1.57 -9.68 5.40
CA ASP A 248 0.25 -10.23 5.71
C ASP A 248 0.41 -11.54 6.52
N PRO A 249 -0.33 -11.72 7.64
CA PRO A 249 -0.18 -12.89 8.49
C PRO A 249 -0.62 -14.22 7.86
N ASP A 250 -1.37 -14.19 6.78
CA ASP A 250 -1.96 -15.39 6.15
C ASP A 250 -1.10 -15.93 4.98
N VAL A 251 -0.05 -15.19 4.56
CA VAL A 251 0.85 -15.58 3.47
C VAL A 251 2.18 -16.16 3.97
N VAL A 252 2.86 -16.90 3.10
CA VAL A 252 4.23 -17.38 3.30
C VAL A 252 5.20 -16.31 2.78
N ALA A 253 5.85 -15.58 3.69
CA ALA A 253 6.89 -14.62 3.34
C ALA A 253 8.17 -15.34 2.89
N ALA A 254 8.48 -15.25 1.59
CA ALA A 254 9.62 -15.88 0.96
C ALA A 254 10.87 -14.99 1.03
N GLY A 255 11.81 -15.33 1.89
CA GLY A 255 13.11 -14.65 2.03
C GLY A 255 14.15 -15.12 1.02
N GLY A 256 15.28 -14.40 1.01
CA GLY A 256 16.34 -14.62 0.03
C GLY A 256 17.64 -15.16 0.62
N THR A 257 18.20 -16.19 -0.05
CA THR A 257 19.55 -16.72 0.23
C THR A 257 20.48 -16.58 -0.99
N THR A 258 21.78 -16.70 -0.73
CA THR A 258 22.82 -16.92 -1.74
C THR A 258 23.20 -18.39 -1.71
N LEU A 259 22.88 -19.13 -2.78
CA LEU A 259 23.12 -20.55 -2.93
C LEU A 259 24.46 -20.81 -3.63
N THR A 260 25.31 -21.64 -3.04
CA THR A 260 26.65 -21.92 -3.58
C THR A 260 26.93 -23.43 -3.64
N LYS A 261 27.37 -23.92 -4.81
CA LYS A 261 27.84 -25.32 -4.95
C LYS A 261 29.06 -25.55 -4.06
N ASN A 262 29.01 -26.59 -3.23
CA ASN A 262 30.11 -26.95 -2.33
C ASN A 262 30.23 -28.46 -2.19
N ALA A 263 31.06 -29.10 -2.99
CA ALA A 263 31.27 -30.53 -2.97
C ALA A 263 31.95 -31.05 -1.68
N SER A 264 32.43 -30.17 -0.78
CA SER A 264 33.05 -30.57 0.48
C SER A 264 32.05 -30.82 1.60
N VAL A 265 30.77 -30.50 1.41
CA VAL A 265 29.70 -30.73 2.39
C VAL A 265 28.74 -31.85 1.90
N PRO A 266 28.12 -32.61 2.82
CA PRO A 266 27.24 -33.73 2.42
C PRO A 266 26.04 -33.33 1.55
N ARG A 267 25.51 -32.11 1.72
CA ARG A 267 24.42 -31.56 0.90
C ARG A 267 24.87 -31.25 -0.53
N GLY A 268 26.18 -31.02 -0.74
CA GLY A 268 26.71 -30.52 -2.01
C GLY A 268 26.53 -29.03 -2.25
N TRP A 269 25.89 -28.32 -1.29
CA TRP A 269 25.51 -26.92 -1.35
C TRP A 269 25.67 -26.25 0.00
N THR A 270 25.99 -24.95 -0.01
CA THR A 270 25.96 -24.06 1.15
C THR A 270 25.08 -22.86 0.83
N GLU A 271 24.44 -22.30 1.84
CA GLU A 271 23.64 -21.11 1.73
C GLU A 271 24.00 -20.09 2.81
N THR A 272 23.89 -18.83 2.47
CA THR A 272 23.99 -17.70 3.38
C THR A 272 22.82 -16.76 3.14
N ALA A 273 22.41 -15.97 4.14
CA ALA A 273 21.43 -14.92 3.93
C ALA A 273 21.91 -13.96 2.83
N TRP A 274 21.05 -13.66 1.88
CA TRP A 274 21.32 -12.67 0.85
C TRP A 274 21.23 -11.25 1.42
N SER A 275 22.23 -10.41 1.13
CA SER A 275 22.37 -9.09 1.75
C SER A 275 21.27 -8.10 1.36
N SER A 276 20.54 -8.35 0.28
CA SER A 276 19.44 -7.50 -0.16
C SER A 276 18.04 -8.08 0.13
N GLY A 277 17.93 -9.33 0.59
CA GLY A 277 16.64 -9.94 0.94
C GLY A 277 15.89 -9.14 2.01
N GLY A 278 14.58 -8.92 1.82
CA GLY A 278 13.73 -8.15 2.72
C GLY A 278 13.50 -8.85 4.05
N SER A 279 13.45 -8.11 5.16
CA SER A 279 13.07 -8.62 6.47
C SER A 279 12.73 -7.51 7.45
N GLY A 280 12.13 -7.86 8.58
CA GLY A 280 11.87 -6.90 9.66
C GLY A 280 10.56 -7.14 10.40
N CYS A 281 10.17 -6.16 11.22
CA CYS A 281 8.89 -6.15 11.90
C CYS A 281 7.93 -5.24 11.13
N SER A 282 6.76 -5.73 10.72
CA SER A 282 5.71 -4.85 10.18
C SER A 282 5.31 -3.80 11.21
N PRO A 283 5.12 -2.56 10.80
CA PRO A 283 4.54 -1.53 11.66
C PRO A 283 3.00 -1.62 11.74
N TYR A 284 2.33 -2.40 10.87
CA TYR A 284 0.88 -2.40 10.70
C TYR A 284 0.25 -3.76 10.94
N GLU A 285 0.87 -4.85 10.48
CA GLU A 285 0.32 -6.19 10.56
C GLU A 285 0.46 -6.81 11.95
N PRO A 286 -0.62 -7.39 12.51
CA PRO A 286 -0.57 -7.99 13.84
C PRO A 286 0.29 -9.24 13.86
N ARG A 287 0.99 -9.47 14.98
CA ARG A 287 1.76 -10.69 15.20
C ARG A 287 0.83 -11.91 15.25
N PRO A 288 0.96 -12.90 14.36
CA PRO A 288 0.13 -14.10 14.37
C PRO A 288 0.53 -15.08 15.47
N ASP A 289 -0.42 -15.93 15.87
CA ASP A 289 -0.23 -16.89 16.98
C ASP A 289 0.86 -17.91 16.69
N TYR A 290 1.10 -18.29 15.45
CA TYR A 290 2.16 -19.22 15.07
C TYR A 290 3.57 -18.67 15.32
N GLN A 291 3.72 -17.33 15.44
CA GLN A 291 4.98 -16.70 15.81
C GLN A 291 5.16 -16.53 17.33
N LEU A 292 4.16 -16.81 18.16
CA LEU A 292 4.27 -16.66 19.62
C LEU A 292 5.25 -17.65 20.27
N GLY A 293 5.49 -18.78 19.61
CA GLY A 293 6.39 -19.84 20.08
C GLY A 293 7.88 -19.62 19.79
N ILE A 294 8.21 -18.56 19.02
CA ILE A 294 9.58 -18.26 18.58
C ILE A 294 10.00 -16.85 19.02
N THR A 295 11.31 -16.62 19.10
CA THR A 295 11.88 -15.30 19.41
C THR A 295 12.10 -14.54 18.09
N THR A 296 11.33 -13.49 17.86
CA THR A 296 11.45 -12.64 16.66
C THR A 296 11.93 -11.22 16.95
N ASP A 297 12.02 -10.82 18.22
CA ASP A 297 12.26 -9.43 18.65
C ASP A 297 11.19 -8.42 18.11
N CYS A 298 10.09 -8.92 17.53
CA CYS A 298 8.98 -8.13 17.02
C CYS A 298 7.76 -8.19 17.95
N THR A 299 7.06 -7.07 18.08
CA THR A 299 5.74 -7.00 18.73
C THR A 299 4.60 -7.18 17.73
N MET A 300 4.88 -7.04 16.45
CA MET A 300 4.00 -7.17 15.31
C MET A 300 4.47 -8.36 14.45
N ARG A 301 3.85 -8.58 13.29
CA ARG A 301 4.26 -9.62 12.32
C ARG A 301 5.74 -9.48 11.98
N ALA A 302 6.49 -10.56 12.09
CA ALA A 302 7.89 -10.64 11.68
C ALA A 302 7.99 -11.35 10.33
N ALA A 303 8.56 -10.73 9.32
CA ALA A 303 8.97 -11.36 8.08
C ALA A 303 10.47 -11.66 8.17
N VAL A 304 10.93 -12.83 7.77
CA VAL A 304 10.47 -13.84 6.79
C VAL A 304 9.95 -15.10 7.51
N ASP A 305 9.25 -16.01 6.77
CA ASP A 305 8.86 -17.32 7.30
C ASP A 305 9.85 -18.41 6.92
N ILE A 306 10.13 -18.57 5.63
CA ILE A 306 11.13 -19.47 5.04
C ILE A 306 11.78 -18.80 3.85
N ALA A 307 12.93 -19.30 3.42
CA ALA A 307 13.71 -18.70 2.33
C ALA A 307 14.06 -19.69 1.22
N ALA A 308 14.48 -19.17 0.08
CA ALA A 308 15.12 -19.91 -1.00
C ALA A 308 16.14 -19.00 -1.73
N ASP A 309 16.83 -19.53 -2.74
CA ASP A 309 17.79 -18.75 -3.53
C ASP A 309 17.14 -17.51 -4.14
N ALA A 310 17.85 -16.39 -4.00
CA ALA A 310 17.38 -15.07 -4.45
C ALA A 310 18.53 -14.18 -4.97
N ASP A 311 19.78 -14.49 -4.60
CA ASP A 311 20.90 -13.63 -4.98
C ASP A 311 21.11 -13.70 -6.50
N PRO A 312 21.08 -12.58 -7.25
CA PRO A 312 21.41 -12.60 -8.68
C PRO A 312 22.78 -13.20 -9.00
N ALA A 313 23.70 -13.24 -8.01
CA ALA A 313 25.01 -13.89 -8.18
C ALA A 313 24.91 -15.41 -8.25
N SER A 314 23.93 -16.04 -7.63
CA SER A 314 23.52 -17.44 -7.74
C SER A 314 22.22 -17.63 -8.52
N GLY A 315 21.71 -16.61 -9.19
CA GLY A 315 20.40 -16.60 -9.83
C GLY A 315 20.16 -17.67 -10.89
N LEU A 316 18.87 -17.91 -11.15
CA LEU A 316 18.39 -18.87 -12.15
C LEU A 316 18.68 -18.38 -13.58
N ALA A 317 19.01 -19.31 -14.49
CA ALA A 317 18.95 -19.05 -15.90
C ALA A 317 17.49 -18.84 -16.32
N THR A 318 17.18 -17.70 -16.93
CA THR A 318 15.83 -17.30 -17.34
C THR A 318 15.85 -16.94 -18.83
N TYR A 319 14.79 -17.27 -19.55
CA TYR A 319 14.67 -16.95 -20.98
C TYR A 319 13.51 -16.00 -21.23
N ASP A 320 13.82 -14.79 -21.72
CA ASP A 320 12.83 -13.73 -22.02
C ASP A 320 13.13 -13.07 -23.37
N THR A 321 12.06 -12.88 -24.17
CA THR A 321 12.16 -12.21 -25.48
C THR A 321 11.21 -10.99 -25.59
N LEU A 322 10.41 -10.69 -24.56
CA LEU A 322 9.64 -9.45 -24.51
C LEU A 322 10.44 -8.34 -23.82
N GLY A 323 11.14 -7.56 -24.62
CA GLY A 323 12.03 -6.50 -24.12
C GLY A 323 13.48 -6.93 -23.89
N GLN A 324 13.75 -8.24 -23.84
CA GLN A 324 15.09 -8.84 -23.82
C GLN A 324 15.35 -9.62 -25.13
N SER A 325 16.48 -10.31 -25.25
CA SER A 325 16.78 -11.05 -26.48
C SER A 325 17.31 -12.46 -26.23
N GLY A 326 16.86 -13.09 -25.15
CA GLY A 326 17.25 -14.47 -24.84
C GLY A 326 17.57 -14.73 -23.38
N TRP A 327 18.65 -15.45 -23.12
CA TRP A 327 19.03 -15.96 -21.82
C TRP A 327 19.64 -14.89 -20.91
N LEU A 328 19.20 -14.90 -19.65
CA LEU A 328 19.66 -14.02 -18.59
C LEU A 328 19.98 -14.84 -17.32
N GLN A 329 20.69 -14.24 -16.37
CA GLN A 329 20.78 -14.75 -15.01
C GLN A 329 20.00 -13.80 -14.11
N VAL A 330 18.94 -14.29 -13.48
CA VAL A 330 17.99 -13.48 -12.73
C VAL A 330 17.83 -14.04 -11.31
N GLY A 331 17.75 -13.14 -10.34
CA GLY A 331 17.47 -13.40 -8.93
C GLY A 331 16.46 -12.40 -8.41
N GLY A 332 16.58 -12.04 -7.15
CA GLY A 332 15.58 -11.32 -6.39
C GLY A 332 14.75 -12.26 -5.53
N THR A 333 14.05 -11.77 -4.52
CA THR A 333 13.08 -12.60 -3.78
C THR A 333 11.93 -13.07 -4.66
N SER A 334 11.80 -12.51 -5.87
CA SER A 334 11.00 -13.02 -6.98
C SER A 334 11.35 -14.45 -7.39
N LEU A 335 12.61 -14.86 -7.30
CA LEU A 335 12.99 -16.26 -7.54
C LEU A 335 12.53 -17.16 -6.36
N ALA A 336 12.64 -16.68 -5.13
CA ALA A 336 12.31 -17.47 -3.95
C ALA A 336 10.81 -17.81 -3.86
N SER A 337 9.90 -16.89 -4.19
CA SER A 337 8.46 -17.07 -4.09
C SER A 337 7.94 -18.24 -4.95
N PRO A 338 8.16 -18.30 -6.27
CA PRO A 338 7.70 -19.40 -7.12
C PRO A 338 8.40 -20.73 -6.82
N LEU A 339 9.67 -20.70 -6.37
CA LEU A 339 10.34 -21.91 -5.90
C LEU A 339 9.61 -22.49 -4.69
N ILE A 340 9.28 -21.68 -3.69
CA ILE A 340 8.57 -22.10 -2.46
C ILE A 340 7.14 -22.53 -2.79
N ALA A 341 6.39 -21.81 -3.64
CA ALA A 341 5.07 -22.23 -4.10
C ALA A 341 5.10 -23.61 -4.75
N SER A 342 6.13 -23.85 -5.58
CA SER A 342 6.34 -25.14 -6.23
C SER A 342 6.71 -26.26 -5.25
N MET A 343 7.47 -25.95 -4.20
CA MET A 343 7.81 -26.89 -3.13
C MET A 343 6.56 -27.27 -2.32
N TYR A 344 5.65 -26.33 -2.05
CA TYR A 344 4.34 -26.63 -1.49
C TYR A 344 3.50 -27.52 -2.42
N ALA A 345 3.55 -27.29 -3.73
CA ALA A 345 2.86 -28.13 -4.70
C ALA A 345 3.39 -29.58 -4.71
N LEU A 346 4.71 -29.75 -4.56
CA LEU A 346 5.35 -31.06 -4.41
C LEU A 346 5.03 -31.70 -3.05
N ALA A 347 4.80 -30.92 -2.01
CA ALA A 347 4.37 -31.40 -0.68
C ALA A 347 2.96 -31.99 -0.69
N GLY A 348 2.12 -31.53 -1.62
CA GLY A 348 0.72 -31.95 -1.78
C GLY A 348 -0.28 -30.87 -1.42
N THR A 349 -1.55 -31.12 -1.71
CA THR A 349 -2.63 -30.15 -1.49
C THR A 349 -2.74 -29.78 -0.01
N PRO A 350 -2.74 -28.47 0.34
CA PRO A 350 -2.96 -28.04 1.71
C PRO A 350 -4.31 -28.50 2.25
N VAL A 351 -4.37 -28.69 3.55
CA VAL A 351 -5.63 -29.09 4.20
C VAL A 351 -6.62 -27.93 4.18
N PRO A 352 -7.86 -28.14 3.71
CA PRO A 352 -8.87 -27.08 3.69
C PRO A 352 -9.07 -26.44 5.06
N GLY A 353 -9.14 -25.12 5.09
CA GLY A 353 -9.34 -24.34 6.32
C GLY A 353 -8.07 -24.12 7.17
N THR A 354 -6.90 -24.55 6.70
CA THR A 354 -5.61 -24.25 7.34
C THR A 354 -4.84 -23.21 6.55
N TYR A 355 -3.95 -22.48 7.22
CA TYR A 355 -3.02 -21.56 6.58
C TYR A 355 -1.66 -22.22 6.41
N PRO A 356 -1.21 -22.49 5.17
CA PRO A 356 0.05 -23.21 4.92
C PRO A 356 1.30 -22.55 5.49
N VAL A 357 1.28 -21.24 5.71
CA VAL A 357 2.35 -20.52 6.43
C VAL A 357 2.65 -21.12 7.81
N THR A 358 1.67 -21.76 8.45
CA THR A 358 1.84 -22.39 9.77
C THR A 358 2.61 -23.69 9.73
N TYR A 359 2.69 -24.37 8.57
CA TYR A 359 3.27 -25.71 8.47
C TYR A 359 4.77 -25.74 8.85
N PRO A 360 5.65 -24.89 8.30
CA PRO A 360 7.05 -24.89 8.69
C PRO A 360 7.29 -24.53 10.16
N TYR A 361 6.41 -23.76 10.80
CA TYR A 361 6.48 -23.45 12.24
C TYR A 361 6.20 -24.65 13.14
N HIS A 362 5.48 -25.65 12.63
CA HIS A 362 5.14 -26.88 13.34
C HIS A 362 5.99 -28.08 12.89
N ALA A 363 6.80 -27.90 11.86
CA ALA A 363 7.66 -28.96 11.33
C ALA A 363 8.86 -29.25 12.26
N PRO A 364 9.38 -30.48 12.24
CA PRO A 364 10.66 -30.76 12.86
C PRO A 364 11.78 -29.92 12.22
N SER A 365 12.67 -29.35 13.04
CA SER A 365 13.74 -28.48 12.57
C SER A 365 14.71 -29.15 11.58
N GLN A 366 14.81 -30.48 11.57
CA GLN A 366 15.62 -31.22 10.59
C GLN A 366 15.03 -31.26 9.19
N ASP A 367 13.78 -30.82 9.00
CA ASP A 367 13.12 -30.74 7.69
C ASP A 367 13.37 -29.39 7.00
N LEU A 368 14.21 -28.54 7.63
CA LEU A 368 14.71 -27.29 7.11
C LEU A 368 16.24 -27.21 7.24
N PHE A 369 16.90 -26.56 6.31
CA PHE A 369 18.29 -26.14 6.46
C PHE A 369 18.33 -24.81 7.20
N ASP A 370 18.80 -24.81 8.45
CA ASP A 370 18.98 -23.61 9.26
C ASP A 370 20.13 -22.76 8.70
N ILE A 371 19.85 -21.53 8.28
CA ILE A 371 20.81 -20.64 7.64
C ILE A 371 21.39 -19.71 8.72
N THR A 372 22.63 -19.96 9.12
CA THR A 372 23.25 -19.29 10.27
C THR A 372 24.36 -18.29 9.90
N GLN A 373 24.51 -17.98 8.63
CA GLN A 373 25.55 -17.08 8.12
C GLN A 373 24.96 -16.04 7.18
N GLY A 374 25.54 -14.83 7.20
CA GLY A 374 25.13 -13.73 6.36
C GLY A 374 24.27 -12.69 7.10
N SER A 375 23.99 -11.60 6.44
CA SER A 375 23.12 -10.53 6.98
C SER A 375 22.58 -9.68 5.84
N ASN A 376 21.40 -9.07 6.05
CA ASN A 376 20.77 -8.14 5.11
C ASN A 376 20.69 -6.71 5.66
N GLY A 377 21.44 -6.42 6.72
CA GLY A 377 21.48 -5.10 7.33
C GLY A 377 22.46 -5.03 8.51
N SER A 378 22.41 -3.95 9.25
CA SER A 378 23.32 -3.67 10.38
C SER A 378 22.57 -3.36 11.68
N CYS A 379 21.42 -3.97 11.92
CA CYS A 379 20.62 -3.77 13.14
C CYS A 379 21.24 -4.43 14.41
N GLY A 380 22.20 -5.35 14.23
CA GLY A 380 22.95 -5.95 15.33
C GLY A 380 22.18 -7.03 16.13
N ASN A 381 21.07 -7.54 15.60
CA ASN A 381 20.25 -8.60 16.19
C ASN A 381 19.75 -9.57 15.10
N LEU A 382 18.87 -10.52 15.48
CA LEU A 382 18.30 -11.52 14.57
C LEU A 382 17.44 -10.94 13.44
N LEU A 383 16.98 -9.70 13.51
CA LEU A 383 16.15 -9.11 12.47
C LEU A 383 16.92 -8.84 11.17
N CYS A 384 18.24 -8.74 11.22
CA CYS A 384 19.08 -8.55 10.05
C CYS A 384 20.33 -9.42 9.98
N SER A 385 20.51 -10.34 10.91
CA SER A 385 21.65 -11.26 10.91
C SER A 385 21.15 -12.69 11.02
N ALA A 386 21.58 -13.55 10.10
CA ALA A 386 21.28 -14.97 10.17
C ALA A 386 21.88 -15.60 11.43
N GLY A 387 21.15 -16.51 12.05
CA GLY A 387 21.53 -17.16 13.30
C GLY A 387 20.73 -18.46 13.53
N PRO A 388 21.06 -19.22 14.58
CA PRO A 388 20.34 -20.49 14.84
C PRO A 388 18.84 -20.30 15.12
N GLY A 389 18.01 -21.07 14.45
CA GLY A 389 16.55 -21.01 14.52
C GLY A 389 15.98 -19.89 13.64
N TRP A 390 14.89 -19.27 14.08
CA TRP A 390 14.30 -18.18 13.31
C TRP A 390 15.16 -16.92 13.33
N ASP A 391 15.41 -16.35 12.16
CA ASP A 391 15.98 -15.02 11.98
C ASP A 391 15.26 -14.22 10.89
N GLY A 392 15.43 -12.89 10.89
CA GLY A 392 14.74 -12.01 9.93
C GLY A 392 15.08 -12.35 8.48
N PRO A 393 16.35 -12.41 8.07
CA PRO A 393 16.73 -12.64 6.66
C PRO A 393 16.22 -13.93 6.04
N THR A 394 16.15 -15.04 6.81
CA THR A 394 15.89 -16.38 6.25
C THR A 394 14.73 -17.13 6.95
N GLY A 395 14.08 -16.49 7.92
CA GLY A 395 12.98 -17.12 8.66
C GLY A 395 13.45 -18.35 9.41
N LEU A 396 12.72 -19.44 9.26
CA LEU A 396 13.05 -20.76 9.83
C LEU A 396 14.13 -21.51 9.05
N GLY A 397 14.62 -20.94 7.93
CA GLY A 397 15.59 -21.52 7.02
C GLY A 397 15.03 -21.88 5.65
N THR A 398 15.73 -22.74 4.91
CA THR A 398 15.33 -23.18 3.57
C THR A 398 14.88 -24.65 3.58
N PRO A 399 13.93 -25.08 2.73
CA PRO A 399 13.41 -26.44 2.75
C PRO A 399 14.48 -27.55 2.52
N ASP A 400 14.48 -28.60 3.35
CA ASP A 400 15.23 -29.86 3.12
C ASP A 400 14.23 -30.94 2.62
N GLY A 401 13.98 -30.95 1.33
CA GLY A 401 12.86 -31.65 0.74
C GLY A 401 11.56 -30.88 0.92
N VAL A 402 10.45 -31.60 1.11
CA VAL A 402 9.12 -30.97 1.21
C VAL A 402 8.40 -31.27 2.55
N ASN A 403 9.06 -31.97 3.48
CA ASN A 403 8.40 -32.41 4.70
C ASN A 403 7.98 -31.27 5.64
N ALA A 404 8.72 -30.16 5.66
CA ALA A 404 8.36 -28.98 6.43
C ALA A 404 7.08 -28.28 5.92
N LEU A 405 6.68 -28.59 4.68
CA LEU A 405 5.57 -27.94 3.97
C LEU A 405 4.31 -28.81 3.94
N VAL A 406 4.33 -29.96 4.61
CA VAL A 406 3.19 -30.87 4.73
C VAL A 406 2.43 -30.56 6.00
N SER A 407 1.12 -30.48 5.90
CA SER A 407 0.29 -30.47 7.09
C SER A 407 0.38 -31.83 7.81
N GLY A 408 0.85 -31.88 9.05
CA GLY A 408 0.93 -33.11 9.84
C GLY A 408 -0.44 -33.85 9.97
N PRO A 409 -0.55 -34.94 10.76
CA PRO A 409 -1.83 -35.63 10.94
C PRO A 409 -2.88 -34.65 11.51
N HIS A 410 -4.06 -34.61 10.88
CA HIS A 410 -5.18 -33.72 11.19
C HIS A 410 -6.43 -34.51 11.60
N GLY A 411 -7.35 -33.81 12.25
CA GLY A 411 -8.70 -34.22 12.53
C GLY A 411 -9.64 -33.03 12.57
N ASP A 412 -10.93 -33.30 12.68
CA ASP A 412 -11.95 -32.28 12.57
C ASP A 412 -12.54 -31.88 13.93
N ILE A 413 -12.84 -30.60 14.11
CA ILE A 413 -13.69 -30.06 15.17
C ILE A 413 -15.01 -29.69 14.54
N THR A 414 -16.04 -30.46 14.76
CA THR A 414 -17.37 -30.24 14.18
C THR A 414 -18.36 -29.75 15.23
N GLY A 415 -19.40 -29.04 14.80
CA GLY A 415 -20.44 -28.64 15.75
C GLY A 415 -21.48 -27.70 15.18
N LYS A 416 -22.26 -27.10 16.10
CA LYS A 416 -23.25 -26.09 15.80
C LYS A 416 -23.09 -24.89 16.71
N VAL A 417 -23.30 -23.70 16.15
CA VAL A 417 -23.42 -22.45 16.89
C VAL A 417 -24.90 -22.04 16.87
N THR A 418 -25.48 -21.82 18.03
CA THR A 418 -26.89 -21.44 18.19
C THR A 418 -27.06 -20.24 19.10
N ASP A 419 -28.14 -19.50 18.93
CA ASP A 419 -28.54 -18.40 19.78
C ASP A 419 -29.19 -18.92 21.07
N ALA A 420 -28.77 -18.36 22.21
CA ALA A 420 -29.22 -18.81 23.54
C ALA A 420 -30.71 -18.57 23.81
N SER A 421 -31.28 -17.53 23.24
CA SER A 421 -32.66 -17.11 23.51
C SER A 421 -33.68 -17.79 22.60
N THR A 422 -33.29 -18.04 21.34
CA THR A 422 -34.21 -18.55 20.31
C THR A 422 -33.92 -20.00 19.89
N GLY A 423 -32.72 -20.52 20.21
CA GLY A 423 -32.24 -21.81 19.74
C GLY A 423 -31.95 -21.86 18.22
N LYS A 424 -32.11 -20.73 17.52
CA LYS A 424 -31.87 -20.67 16.07
C LYS A 424 -30.36 -20.77 15.74
N PRO A 425 -30.03 -21.26 14.54
CA PRO A 425 -28.66 -21.25 14.06
C PRO A 425 -28.09 -19.84 13.97
N VAL A 426 -26.81 -19.67 14.35
CA VAL A 426 -26.05 -18.44 14.09
C VAL A 426 -25.15 -18.69 12.88
N ALA A 427 -25.58 -18.20 11.72
CA ALA A 427 -24.83 -18.29 10.46
C ALA A 427 -23.70 -17.24 10.43
N GLY A 428 -22.58 -17.56 9.76
CA GLY A 428 -21.44 -16.64 9.66
C GLY A 428 -20.65 -16.43 10.96
N ALA A 429 -20.95 -17.20 12.01
CA ALA A 429 -20.15 -17.16 13.23
C ALA A 429 -18.76 -17.69 12.95
N THR A 430 -17.73 -16.98 13.36
CA THR A 430 -16.34 -17.43 13.30
C THR A 430 -16.10 -18.44 14.42
N VAL A 431 -15.51 -19.58 14.09
CA VAL A 431 -15.03 -20.57 15.04
C VAL A 431 -13.53 -20.71 14.85
N SER A 432 -12.76 -20.38 15.87
CA SER A 432 -11.29 -20.43 15.82
C SER A 432 -10.73 -21.38 16.87
N ALA A 433 -9.58 -22.01 16.57
CA ALA A 433 -8.87 -22.88 17.49
C ALA A 433 -7.42 -22.38 17.66
N SER A 434 -6.97 -22.21 18.90
CA SER A 434 -5.63 -21.74 19.27
C SER A 434 -4.97 -22.75 20.24
N PRO A 435 -3.65 -23.03 20.07
CA PRO A 435 -2.72 -22.42 19.12
C PRO A 435 -2.94 -22.87 17.67
N GLY A 436 -2.40 -22.16 16.67
CA GLY A 436 -2.32 -22.59 15.27
C GLY A 436 -3.27 -21.90 14.29
N ASP A 437 -3.95 -20.82 14.68
CA ASP A 437 -4.78 -19.90 13.83
C ASP A 437 -5.82 -20.61 12.92
N TYR A 438 -6.24 -21.80 13.33
CA TYR A 438 -7.30 -22.51 12.64
C TYR A 438 -8.62 -21.77 12.77
N ILE A 439 -9.26 -21.48 11.65
CA ILE A 439 -10.50 -20.71 11.62
C ILE A 439 -11.48 -21.28 10.57
N THR A 440 -12.76 -21.20 10.88
CA THR A 440 -13.86 -21.52 9.96
C THR A 440 -15.07 -20.64 10.27
N ARG A 441 -16.07 -20.65 9.39
CA ARG A 441 -17.34 -19.97 9.60
C ARG A 441 -18.51 -20.94 9.55
N THR A 442 -19.51 -20.65 10.37
CA THR A 442 -20.74 -21.45 10.34
C THR A 442 -21.56 -21.16 9.08
N GLY A 443 -22.07 -22.22 8.47
CA GLY A 443 -23.02 -22.15 7.37
C GLY A 443 -24.44 -21.69 7.82
N PRO A 444 -25.42 -21.62 6.89
CA PRO A 444 -26.80 -21.19 7.20
C PRO A 444 -27.51 -22.03 8.25
N SER A 445 -27.10 -23.30 8.44
CA SER A 445 -27.63 -24.23 9.49
C SER A 445 -26.97 -24.00 10.85
N GLY A 446 -26.01 -23.04 10.96
CA GLY A 446 -25.18 -22.88 12.15
C GLY A 446 -24.13 -23.98 12.33
N SER A 447 -24.03 -24.93 11.42
CA SER A 447 -23.02 -26.00 11.49
C SER A 447 -21.69 -25.48 10.98
N TYR A 448 -20.61 -26.03 11.54
CA TYR A 448 -19.25 -25.77 11.12
C TYR A 448 -18.42 -27.03 11.13
N ASP A 449 -17.36 -27.01 10.37
CA ASP A 449 -16.28 -27.98 10.33
C ASP A 449 -14.95 -27.21 10.34
N LEU A 450 -14.06 -27.54 11.28
CA LEU A 450 -12.77 -26.91 11.46
C LEU A 450 -11.70 -28.01 11.48
N ASN A 451 -10.97 -28.16 10.41
CA ASN A 451 -9.84 -29.07 10.34
C ASN A 451 -8.64 -28.47 11.10
N ALA A 452 -7.97 -29.24 11.94
CA ALA A 452 -6.82 -28.82 12.73
C ALA A 452 -5.84 -29.99 12.95
N ALA A 453 -4.56 -29.68 13.11
CA ALA A 453 -3.53 -30.65 13.44
C ALA A 453 -3.87 -31.40 14.75
N VAL A 454 -3.33 -32.62 14.90
CA VAL A 454 -3.49 -33.37 16.15
C VAL A 454 -2.94 -32.60 17.33
N GLY A 455 -3.78 -32.33 18.32
CA GLY A 455 -3.43 -31.49 19.45
C GLY A 455 -4.57 -31.24 20.42
N THR A 456 -4.38 -30.30 21.32
CA THR A 456 -5.42 -29.83 22.26
C THR A 456 -5.55 -28.33 22.15
N TYR A 457 -6.74 -27.87 21.85
CA TYR A 457 -7.03 -26.51 21.48
C TYR A 457 -7.98 -25.82 22.43
N ARG A 458 -7.85 -24.48 22.49
CA ARG A 458 -8.88 -23.58 22.99
C ARG A 458 -9.73 -23.18 21.78
N VAL A 459 -10.99 -23.60 21.73
CA VAL A 459 -11.90 -23.31 20.61
C VAL A 459 -12.85 -22.20 21.01
N THR A 460 -12.91 -21.12 20.22
CA THR A 460 -13.76 -19.96 20.47
C THR A 460 -14.74 -19.77 19.32
N ALA A 461 -16.02 -19.64 19.64
CA ALA A 461 -17.04 -19.21 18.70
C ALA A 461 -17.41 -17.74 18.98
N ALA A 462 -17.40 -16.91 17.94
CA ALA A 462 -17.70 -15.50 17.99
C ALA A 462 -18.57 -15.08 16.79
N ALA A 463 -19.48 -14.15 17.01
CA ALA A 463 -20.26 -13.52 15.94
C ALA A 463 -20.56 -12.07 16.31
N TYR A 464 -20.78 -11.23 15.30
CA TYR A 464 -21.24 -9.87 15.55
C TYR A 464 -22.55 -9.89 16.36
N ALA A 465 -22.65 -9.01 17.31
CA ALA A 465 -23.75 -8.87 18.26
C ALA A 465 -23.90 -10.02 19.28
N TYR A 466 -22.93 -10.89 19.40
CA TYR A 466 -22.92 -11.96 20.41
C TYR A 466 -21.72 -11.88 21.35
N ARG A 467 -21.89 -12.42 22.57
CA ARG A 467 -20.76 -12.66 23.47
C ARG A 467 -19.99 -13.88 22.98
N PRO A 468 -18.68 -13.78 22.75
CA PRO A 468 -17.85 -14.94 22.41
C PRO A 468 -17.90 -16.02 23.50
N VAL A 469 -17.90 -17.28 23.11
CA VAL A 469 -17.86 -18.43 24.02
C VAL A 469 -16.65 -19.30 23.67
N THR A 470 -15.84 -19.60 24.68
CA THR A 470 -14.63 -20.41 24.52
C THR A 470 -14.78 -21.75 25.24
N ARG A 471 -14.38 -22.83 24.60
CA ARG A 471 -14.15 -24.14 25.20
C ARG A 471 -12.65 -24.41 25.29
N ALA A 472 -12.17 -24.66 26.49
CA ALA A 472 -10.78 -25.06 26.69
C ALA A 472 -10.63 -26.57 26.45
N SER A 473 -9.44 -27.02 26.06
CA SER A 473 -9.03 -28.41 25.99
C SER A 473 -9.88 -29.29 25.06
N VAL A 474 -10.19 -28.81 23.86
CA VAL A 474 -10.79 -29.60 22.79
C VAL A 474 -9.66 -30.42 22.14
N ALA A 475 -9.70 -31.73 22.28
CA ALA A 475 -8.68 -32.61 21.72
C ALA A 475 -9.01 -32.93 20.25
N VAL A 476 -8.04 -32.84 19.39
CA VAL A 476 -8.07 -33.28 17.98
C VAL A 476 -7.22 -34.54 17.86
N THR A 477 -7.80 -35.58 17.29
CA THR A 477 -7.14 -36.86 17.07
C THR A 477 -7.16 -37.17 15.57
N ALA A 478 -6.06 -37.73 15.04
CA ALA A 478 -5.92 -38.00 13.61
C ALA A 478 -7.12 -38.75 13.02
N ASN A 479 -7.65 -38.21 11.92
CA ASN A 479 -8.78 -38.77 11.17
C ASN A 479 -10.05 -38.99 12.01
N GLN A 480 -10.25 -38.21 13.09
CA GLN A 480 -11.42 -38.28 13.95
C GLN A 480 -12.10 -36.88 14.02
N ALA A 481 -13.45 -36.92 14.09
CA ALA A 481 -14.22 -35.68 14.34
C ALA A 481 -14.52 -35.53 15.83
N THR A 482 -14.13 -34.44 16.44
CA THR A 482 -14.46 -34.04 17.81
C THR A 482 -15.60 -33.02 17.80
N THR A 483 -16.71 -33.33 18.46
CA THR A 483 -17.88 -32.44 18.48
C THR A 483 -17.74 -31.34 19.54
N ALA A 484 -17.84 -30.06 19.12
CA ALA A 484 -17.88 -28.88 20.00
C ALA A 484 -19.03 -27.93 19.61
N ASN A 485 -20.15 -28.00 20.33
CA ASN A 485 -21.29 -27.09 20.12
C ASN A 485 -21.16 -25.82 20.95
N PHE A 486 -21.61 -24.67 20.42
CA PHE A 486 -21.60 -23.38 21.10
C PHE A 486 -23.01 -22.79 21.17
N VAL A 487 -23.29 -22.13 22.29
CA VAL A 487 -24.53 -21.37 22.50
C VAL A 487 -24.10 -19.92 22.81
N LEU A 488 -24.37 -19.00 21.89
CA LEU A 488 -24.01 -17.61 22.01
C LEU A 488 -25.16 -16.78 22.57
N THR A 489 -24.85 -15.83 23.45
CA THR A 489 -25.83 -14.89 24.01
C THR A 489 -25.75 -13.56 23.25
N GLU A 490 -26.85 -13.15 22.65
CA GLU A 490 -26.96 -11.87 21.95
C GLU A 490 -26.70 -10.68 22.88
N LEU A 491 -25.98 -9.67 22.37
CA LEU A 491 -25.73 -8.41 23.04
C LEU A 491 -26.87 -7.43 22.76
N PRO A 492 -27.25 -6.59 23.74
CA PRO A 492 -28.16 -5.49 23.46
C PRO A 492 -27.62 -4.56 22.38
N HIS A 493 -28.54 -3.88 21.69
CA HIS A 493 -28.18 -2.89 20.69
C HIS A 493 -28.34 -1.47 21.24
N ALA A 494 -27.43 -0.58 20.87
CA ALA A 494 -27.44 0.83 21.27
C ALA A 494 -27.24 1.73 20.05
N THR A 495 -28.01 2.81 19.97
CA THR A 495 -27.79 3.84 18.95
C THR A 495 -26.58 4.70 19.31
N VAL A 496 -25.59 4.73 18.45
CA VAL A 496 -24.49 5.67 18.50
C VAL A 496 -24.73 6.77 17.47
N SER A 497 -24.68 8.03 17.90
CA SER A 497 -24.86 9.19 17.02
C SER A 497 -23.84 10.27 17.35
N GLY A 498 -23.64 11.21 16.43
CA GLY A 498 -22.74 12.33 16.61
C GLY A 498 -22.57 13.16 15.36
N ALA A 499 -21.53 13.98 15.34
CA ALA A 499 -21.13 14.72 14.17
C ALA A 499 -19.61 14.61 13.95
N VAL A 500 -19.20 14.60 12.69
CA VAL A 500 -17.81 14.78 12.28
C VAL A 500 -17.63 16.22 11.84
N THR A 501 -16.59 16.88 12.36
CA THR A 501 -16.32 18.30 12.10
C THR A 501 -14.85 18.54 11.86
N ASP A 502 -14.52 19.63 11.18
CA ASP A 502 -13.16 20.16 11.15
C ASP A 502 -12.68 20.47 12.57
N GLY A 503 -11.46 20.06 12.91
CA GLY A 503 -10.83 20.26 14.21
C GLY A 503 -9.62 21.20 14.16
N SER A 504 -9.30 21.78 13.00
CA SER A 504 -8.09 22.58 12.78
C SER A 504 -8.33 24.09 12.70
N GLY A 505 -9.61 24.54 12.74
CA GLY A 505 -9.88 25.98 12.80
C GLY A 505 -11.29 26.39 12.37
N HIS A 506 -11.85 25.81 11.33
CA HIS A 506 -13.17 26.20 10.82
C HIS A 506 -14.33 25.64 11.64
N GLY A 507 -14.20 24.42 12.17
CA GLY A 507 -15.27 23.77 12.97
C GLY A 507 -16.49 23.38 12.15
N TRP A 508 -16.48 23.49 10.83
CA TRP A 508 -17.61 23.13 9.96
C TRP A 508 -17.86 21.63 9.90
N PRO A 509 -19.09 21.21 9.52
CA PRO A 509 -19.41 19.82 9.31
C PRO A 509 -18.61 19.21 8.16
N LEU A 510 -18.16 17.96 8.33
CA LEU A 510 -17.47 17.21 7.30
C LEU A 510 -18.36 16.07 6.79
N TYR A 511 -18.36 15.91 5.46
CA TYR A 511 -18.79 14.67 4.85
C TYR A 511 -17.67 13.65 5.07
N ALA A 512 -17.99 12.55 5.76
CA ALA A 512 -16.98 11.57 6.17
C ALA A 512 -17.54 10.15 6.10
N GLN A 513 -16.66 9.23 5.78
CA GLN A 513 -16.89 7.79 5.89
C GLN A 513 -16.38 7.31 7.26
N ILE A 514 -17.19 6.49 7.94
CA ILE A 514 -16.90 5.90 9.24
C ILE A 514 -16.91 4.39 9.06
N THR A 515 -15.75 3.78 9.09
CA THR A 515 -15.58 2.32 9.03
C THR A 515 -15.47 1.79 10.45
N ILE A 516 -16.31 0.80 10.78
CA ILE A 516 -16.38 0.21 12.13
C ILE A 516 -15.98 -1.25 12.00
N ASN A 517 -14.81 -1.60 12.52
CA ASN A 517 -14.29 -2.95 12.40
C ASN A 517 -15.22 -3.98 13.05
N GLY A 518 -15.51 -5.05 12.31
CA GLY A 518 -16.44 -6.11 12.74
C GLY A 518 -17.92 -5.75 12.65
N TYR A 519 -18.31 -4.57 12.12
CA TYR A 519 -19.70 -4.20 11.87
C TYR A 519 -20.16 -4.67 10.48
N PRO A 520 -21.17 -5.55 10.38
CA PRO A 520 -21.55 -6.15 9.09
C PRO A 520 -22.38 -5.21 8.18
N GLY A 521 -22.79 -4.04 8.70
CA GLY A 521 -23.60 -3.08 7.95
C GLY A 521 -22.83 -2.21 6.96
N GLY A 522 -21.51 -2.44 6.80
CA GLY A 522 -20.65 -1.63 5.93
C GLY A 522 -20.33 -0.25 6.50
N PRO A 523 -19.68 0.60 5.71
CA PRO A 523 -19.35 1.97 6.11
C PRO A 523 -20.58 2.81 6.42
N VAL A 524 -20.44 3.70 7.40
CA VAL A 524 -21.46 4.68 7.79
C VAL A 524 -21.02 6.05 7.31
N TYR A 525 -21.87 6.75 6.58
CA TYR A 525 -21.56 8.09 6.07
C TYR A 525 -22.22 9.18 6.90
N THR A 526 -21.54 10.32 7.03
CA THR A 526 -22.15 11.50 7.64
C THR A 526 -23.01 12.26 6.62
N ASN A 527 -24.03 12.95 7.10
CA ASN A 527 -24.76 13.88 6.24
C ASN A 527 -23.82 15.02 5.78
N PRO A 528 -23.62 15.25 4.48
CA PRO A 528 -22.61 16.17 3.95
C PRO A 528 -22.80 17.64 4.35
N PHE A 529 -24.01 18.01 4.78
CA PHE A 529 -24.35 19.39 5.16
C PHE A 529 -24.34 19.65 6.65
N THR A 530 -24.44 18.59 7.47
CA THR A 530 -24.54 18.70 8.94
C THR A 530 -23.48 17.91 9.68
N GLY A 531 -22.69 17.10 8.98
CA GLY A 531 -21.68 16.20 9.56
C GLY A 531 -22.28 15.09 10.44
N ARG A 532 -23.60 14.98 10.56
CA ARG A 532 -24.26 14.06 11.50
C ARG A 532 -24.28 12.64 10.99
N TYR A 533 -24.12 11.70 11.89
CA TYR A 533 -24.25 10.26 11.65
C TYR A 533 -25.06 9.58 12.74
N SER A 534 -25.59 8.40 12.42
CA SER A 534 -26.26 7.52 13.39
C SER A 534 -26.10 6.07 12.93
N VAL A 535 -25.71 5.19 13.86
CA VAL A 535 -25.55 3.76 13.64
C VAL A 535 -26.03 2.99 14.85
N VAL A 536 -26.58 1.80 14.64
CA VAL A 536 -26.99 0.89 15.71
C VAL A 536 -25.93 -0.19 15.86
N LEU A 537 -25.31 -0.25 17.03
CA LEU A 537 -24.23 -1.19 17.34
C LEU A 537 -24.60 -2.08 18.53
N ALA A 538 -24.10 -3.29 18.53
CA ALA A 538 -24.23 -4.18 19.68
C ALA A 538 -23.31 -3.73 20.82
N GLY A 539 -23.78 -3.88 22.08
CA GLY A 539 -23.02 -3.51 23.26
C GLY A 539 -23.50 -4.26 24.53
N PRO A 540 -22.68 -4.35 25.56
CA PRO A 540 -21.38 -3.69 25.74
C PRO A 540 -20.24 -4.29 24.88
N ALA A 541 -19.60 -3.44 24.08
CA ALA A 541 -18.47 -3.81 23.25
C ALA A 541 -17.57 -2.60 23.00
N THR A 542 -16.33 -2.82 22.58
CA THR A 542 -15.43 -1.73 22.13
C THR A 542 -15.03 -2.01 20.69
N TYR A 543 -15.34 -1.06 19.83
CA TYR A 543 -15.06 -1.12 18.40
C TYR A 543 -13.81 -0.29 18.06
N SER A 544 -13.00 -0.75 17.15
CA SER A 544 -12.05 0.09 16.43
C SER A 544 -12.81 0.81 15.31
N VAL A 545 -12.65 2.11 15.24
CA VAL A 545 -13.38 2.96 14.29
C VAL A 545 -12.39 3.82 13.55
N GLN A 546 -12.41 3.75 12.23
CA GLN A 546 -11.66 4.64 11.36
C GLN A 546 -12.60 5.67 10.75
N VAL A 547 -12.16 6.92 10.68
CA VAL A 547 -12.92 8.03 10.11
C VAL A 547 -12.07 8.76 9.11
N VAL A 548 -12.56 8.86 7.87
CA VAL A 548 -11.89 9.49 6.74
C VAL A 548 -12.80 10.56 6.15
N SER A 549 -12.25 11.69 5.73
CA SER A 549 -13.02 12.67 4.95
C SER A 549 -13.41 12.08 3.59
N ALA A 550 -14.63 12.32 3.14
CA ALA A 550 -15.19 11.79 1.89
C ALA A 550 -15.63 12.91 0.91
N ASN A 551 -15.04 14.10 1.03
CA ASN A 551 -15.35 15.19 0.10
C ASN A 551 -14.87 14.89 -1.32
N PRO A 552 -15.67 15.16 -2.39
CA PRO A 552 -15.21 15.04 -3.77
C PRO A 552 -14.19 16.15 -4.16
N PRO A 553 -13.30 15.88 -5.13
CA PRO A 553 -13.34 14.80 -6.08
C PRO A 553 -12.66 13.52 -5.55
N VAL A 554 -13.36 12.41 -5.63
CA VAL A 554 -12.88 11.07 -5.25
C VAL A 554 -12.02 10.50 -6.40
N THR A 555 -10.96 11.19 -6.81
CA THR A 555 -9.99 10.69 -7.80
C THR A 555 -8.59 10.53 -7.20
N GLN A 556 -8.48 10.74 -5.89
CA GLN A 556 -7.25 10.57 -5.10
C GLN A 556 -7.59 9.68 -3.87
N PRO A 557 -6.59 9.05 -3.21
CA PRO A 557 -6.85 8.19 -2.05
C PRO A 557 -7.70 8.92 -1.01
N PRO A 558 -8.56 8.21 -0.27
CA PRO A 558 -9.48 8.80 0.69
C PRO A 558 -8.72 9.67 1.70
N GLY A 559 -9.10 10.96 1.81
CA GLY A 559 -8.47 11.88 2.74
C GLY A 559 -8.21 13.26 2.16
N ASP A 560 -9.21 13.92 1.51
CA ASP A 560 -9.06 15.25 0.90
C ASP A 560 -8.58 16.31 1.88
N GLY A 561 -7.28 16.33 2.16
CA GLY A 561 -6.61 17.27 3.02
C GLY A 561 -6.88 17.11 4.51
N TYR A 562 -7.54 16.05 4.96
CA TYR A 562 -7.73 15.73 6.38
C TYR A 562 -7.06 14.42 6.76
N ASN A 563 -6.39 14.41 7.92
CA ASN A 563 -5.79 13.22 8.49
C ASN A 563 -6.87 12.18 8.87
N THR A 564 -6.66 10.95 8.48
CA THR A 564 -7.45 9.79 8.94
C THR A 564 -7.39 9.68 10.46
N LYS A 565 -8.53 9.43 11.08
CA LYS A 565 -8.61 9.28 12.54
C LYS A 565 -9.08 7.90 12.94
N THR A 566 -8.23 7.17 13.63
CA THR A 566 -8.60 5.91 14.28
C THR A 566 -8.89 6.15 15.76
N LEU A 567 -9.95 5.55 16.27
CA LEU A 567 -10.33 5.68 17.68
C LEU A 567 -11.00 4.41 18.20
N ARG A 568 -10.96 4.22 19.52
CA ARG A 568 -11.75 3.19 20.20
C ARG A 568 -13.10 3.76 20.66
N LEU A 569 -14.18 3.08 20.28
CA LEU A 569 -15.55 3.43 20.59
C LEU A 569 -16.15 2.40 21.54
N ALA A 570 -16.19 2.69 22.83
CA ALA A 570 -16.90 1.86 23.80
C ALA A 570 -18.40 2.12 23.70
N VAL A 571 -19.18 1.10 23.38
CA VAL A 571 -20.64 1.09 23.29
C VAL A 571 -21.19 0.35 24.49
N GLY A 572 -22.10 0.98 25.24
CA GLY A 572 -22.80 0.38 26.35
C GLY A 572 -24.16 -0.21 25.91
N THR A 573 -25.08 -0.34 26.85
CA THR A 573 -26.45 -0.85 26.60
C THR A 573 -27.48 0.25 26.27
N GLY A 574 -27.09 1.52 26.32
CA GLY A 574 -27.95 2.68 26.03
C GLY A 574 -27.38 3.59 24.98
N PRO A 575 -28.17 4.54 24.46
CA PRO A 575 -27.76 5.49 23.44
C PRO A 575 -26.48 6.24 23.81
N LYS A 576 -25.62 6.49 22.84
CA LYS A 576 -24.33 7.20 23.02
C LYS A 576 -24.15 8.28 21.98
N THR A 577 -23.68 9.44 22.41
CA THR A 577 -23.23 10.50 21.51
C THR A 577 -21.71 10.49 21.44
N ARG A 578 -21.16 10.49 20.22
CA ARG A 578 -19.72 10.61 19.95
C ARG A 578 -19.49 11.61 18.82
N ASN A 579 -19.02 12.80 19.16
CA ASN A 579 -18.53 13.76 18.17
C ASN A 579 -17.06 13.48 17.86
N ILE A 580 -16.66 13.68 16.61
CA ILE A 580 -15.33 13.37 16.10
C ILE A 580 -14.85 14.62 15.35
N ALA A 581 -13.64 15.07 15.65
CA ALA A 581 -13.00 16.15 14.93
C ALA A 581 -11.83 15.56 14.13
N LEU A 582 -11.77 15.82 12.82
CA LEU A 582 -10.62 15.51 11.96
C LEU A 582 -9.71 16.74 11.89
N THR A 583 -8.41 16.52 11.85
CA THR A 583 -7.42 17.59 11.69
C THR A 583 -7.00 17.68 10.24
N ALA A 584 -6.88 18.91 9.71
CA ALA A 584 -6.30 19.13 8.39
C ALA A 584 -4.87 18.58 8.33
N ASP A 585 -4.52 18.01 7.20
CA ASP A 585 -3.13 17.62 6.91
C ASP A 585 -2.33 18.90 6.63
N THR A 586 -1.51 19.27 7.60
CA THR A 586 -0.68 20.45 7.50
C THR A 586 0.57 20.27 6.63
N SER A 587 0.88 19.05 6.21
CA SER A 587 2.01 18.77 5.33
C SER A 587 1.65 18.98 3.85
N ALA A 588 0.42 18.64 3.47
CA ALA A 588 -0.11 18.84 2.12
C ALA A 588 -0.88 20.17 1.96
N CYS A 589 -1.53 20.64 3.03
CA CYS A 589 -2.35 21.87 3.07
C CYS A 589 -3.45 21.93 1.99
N THR A 590 -4.07 20.81 1.69
CA THR A 590 -5.09 20.68 0.63
C THR A 590 -6.52 20.63 1.16
N ALA A 591 -6.71 20.67 2.49
CA ALA A 591 -8.04 20.69 3.08
C ALA A 591 -8.84 21.91 2.61
N PRO A 592 -10.13 21.76 2.24
CA PRO A 592 -10.95 22.89 1.83
C PRO A 592 -10.90 24.04 2.84
N GLY A 593 -10.59 25.25 2.37
CA GLY A 593 -10.45 26.44 3.20
C GLY A 593 -9.17 26.53 4.02
N TYR A 594 -8.18 25.75 3.69
CA TYR A 594 -6.82 25.90 4.22
C TYR A 594 -5.87 26.30 3.09
N GLY A 595 -4.88 27.10 3.43
CA GLY A 595 -3.84 27.54 2.51
C GLY A 595 -2.54 27.82 3.26
N TRP A 596 -1.45 27.91 2.51
CA TRP A 596 -0.16 28.23 3.09
C TRP A 596 -0.13 29.69 3.53
N ASP A 597 0.38 29.97 4.74
CA ASP A 597 0.59 31.33 5.24
C ASP A 597 1.69 32.01 4.42
N GLY A 598 1.28 32.79 3.42
CA GLY A 598 2.17 33.45 2.47
C GLY A 598 1.67 33.38 1.04
N LEU A 599 2.59 33.12 0.11
CA LEU A 599 2.31 32.92 -1.31
C LEU A 599 2.74 31.50 -1.68
N SER A 600 1.87 30.72 -2.29
CA SER A 600 2.19 29.42 -2.89
C SER A 600 1.78 29.38 -4.36
N GLU A 601 2.53 28.66 -5.19
CA GLU A 601 2.25 28.43 -6.60
C GLU A 601 2.87 27.12 -7.07
N ASP A 602 2.06 26.22 -7.63
CA ASP A 602 2.45 24.92 -8.20
C ASP A 602 2.31 24.88 -9.73
N PHE A 603 1.96 26.00 -10.36
CA PHE A 603 1.75 26.18 -11.81
C PHE A 603 0.73 25.22 -12.45
N THR A 604 -0.05 24.45 -11.67
CA THR A 604 -1.02 23.47 -12.14
C THR A 604 -2.03 24.08 -13.13
N GLY A 605 -2.16 23.44 -14.29
CA GLY A 605 -3.08 23.85 -15.36
C GLY A 605 -2.71 25.15 -16.06
N TRP A 606 -1.48 25.66 -15.86
CA TRP A 606 -1.00 26.79 -16.66
C TRP A 606 -0.62 26.30 -18.07
N ALA A 607 -0.90 27.13 -19.07
CA ALA A 607 -0.52 26.83 -20.44
C ALA A 607 0.71 27.68 -20.85
N ARG A 608 0.55 28.67 -21.73
CA ARG A 608 1.68 29.44 -22.26
C ARG A 608 1.93 30.75 -21.56
N ALA A 609 0.95 31.28 -20.85
CA ALA A 609 0.98 32.59 -20.24
C ALA A 609 0.93 32.52 -18.73
N PRO A 610 1.65 33.40 -18.02
CA PRO A 610 1.56 33.47 -16.57
C PRO A 610 0.16 33.87 -16.11
N ARG A 611 -0.25 33.42 -14.93
CA ARG A 611 -1.54 33.67 -14.29
C ARG A 611 -1.33 34.22 -12.88
N ASP A 612 -2.38 34.40 -12.15
CA ASP A 612 -2.43 34.67 -10.69
C ASP A 612 -1.52 35.84 -10.22
N GLY A 613 -1.30 36.80 -11.12
CA GLY A 613 -0.48 37.98 -10.84
C GLY A 613 1.03 37.79 -11.03
N TRP A 614 1.46 36.61 -11.44
CA TRP A 614 2.83 36.38 -11.92
C TRP A 614 3.07 37.08 -13.25
N THR A 615 4.31 37.51 -13.48
CA THR A 615 4.70 38.21 -14.70
C THR A 615 6.01 37.71 -15.26
N VAL A 616 6.07 37.56 -16.58
CA VAL A 616 7.31 37.26 -17.32
C VAL A 616 7.82 38.49 -18.02
N THR A 617 9.11 38.76 -17.88
CA THR A 617 9.80 39.91 -18.53
C THR A 617 11.11 39.47 -19.18
N GLY A 618 11.64 40.26 -20.12
CA GLY A 618 12.90 39.96 -20.81
C GLY A 618 12.69 39.42 -22.21
N THR A 619 13.53 38.46 -22.63
CA THR A 619 13.52 37.87 -23.97
C THR A 619 12.16 37.22 -24.29
N ALA A 620 11.60 37.49 -25.45
CA ALA A 620 10.33 36.93 -25.91
C ALA A 620 10.43 35.38 -25.96
N GLY A 621 9.39 34.70 -25.42
CA GLY A 621 9.39 33.25 -25.29
C GLY A 621 10.25 32.69 -24.14
N GLY A 622 10.62 33.53 -23.15
CA GLY A 622 11.40 33.18 -21.98
C GLY A 622 10.75 32.13 -21.09
N TRP A 623 10.30 32.50 -19.88
CA TRP A 623 9.59 31.54 -19.03
C TRP A 623 8.28 31.06 -19.66
N ARG A 624 8.08 29.74 -19.65
CA ARG A 624 6.94 29.03 -20.22
C ARG A 624 6.42 27.99 -19.23
N PHE A 625 5.17 27.53 -19.47
CA PHE A 625 4.45 26.61 -18.59
C PHE A 625 3.88 25.40 -19.35
N ASP A 626 4.19 25.28 -20.65
CA ASP A 626 3.73 24.20 -21.54
C ASP A 626 4.87 23.22 -21.92
N ASN A 627 5.99 23.28 -21.23
CA ASN A 627 7.15 22.41 -21.38
C ASN A 627 7.48 22.05 -22.84
N PRO A 628 7.76 23.03 -23.71
CA PRO A 628 7.88 22.77 -25.16
C PRO A 628 9.11 21.93 -25.55
N GLY A 629 10.11 21.87 -24.68
CA GLY A 629 11.31 21.04 -24.85
C GLY A 629 11.19 19.63 -24.32
N SER A 630 10.01 19.23 -23.80
CA SER A 630 9.77 17.91 -23.15
C SER A 630 10.84 17.59 -22.10
N ARG A 631 11.14 18.55 -21.22
CA ARG A 631 12.12 18.42 -20.15
C ARG A 631 11.52 17.68 -18.95
N PRO A 632 12.32 16.96 -18.17
CA PRO A 632 11.84 16.34 -16.94
C PRO A 632 11.38 17.41 -15.91
N PRO A 633 10.29 17.15 -15.16
CA PRO A 633 9.83 18.07 -14.13
C PRO A 633 10.84 18.18 -12.97
N PRO A 634 10.90 19.36 -12.31
CA PRO A 634 11.73 19.54 -11.12
C PRO A 634 11.11 18.93 -9.86
N GLY A 635 9.78 18.77 -9.84
CA GLY A 635 8.96 18.30 -8.73
C GLY A 635 8.29 16.97 -9.00
N ARG A 636 7.09 16.80 -8.46
CA ARG A 636 6.35 15.51 -8.47
C ARG A 636 5.34 15.38 -9.61
N ASP A 637 4.98 16.47 -10.25
CA ASP A 637 4.02 16.52 -11.35
C ASP A 637 4.62 17.15 -12.61
N ASP A 638 3.83 17.18 -13.70
CA ASP A 638 4.29 17.62 -15.03
C ASP A 638 3.99 19.11 -15.30
N ASP A 639 3.38 19.84 -14.37
CA ASP A 639 3.06 21.27 -14.50
C ASP A 639 4.12 22.10 -13.76
N PHE A 640 4.93 22.90 -14.48
CA PHE A 640 6.02 23.70 -13.91
C PHE A 640 6.37 24.88 -14.80
N ALA A 641 7.10 25.86 -14.24
CA ALA A 641 7.67 26.97 -14.98
C ALA A 641 9.06 26.62 -15.51
N ILE A 642 9.33 26.88 -16.79
CA ILE A 642 10.61 26.60 -17.43
C ILE A 642 11.13 27.74 -18.30
N ALA A 643 12.41 28.03 -18.17
CA ALA A 643 13.18 28.85 -19.10
C ALA A 643 14.20 27.96 -19.83
N ASP A 644 14.04 27.79 -21.15
CA ASP A 644 14.81 26.83 -21.95
C ASP A 644 15.43 27.52 -23.17
N SER A 645 16.70 27.99 -23.03
CA SER A 645 17.43 28.61 -24.12
C SER A 645 17.87 27.57 -25.18
N GLY A 646 18.06 26.29 -24.81
CA GLY A 646 18.36 25.24 -25.75
C GLY A 646 17.20 24.88 -26.67
N TYR A 647 15.96 25.03 -26.21
CA TYR A 647 14.78 24.89 -27.06
C TYR A 647 14.51 26.09 -27.95
N THR A 648 14.64 27.30 -27.39
CA THR A 648 14.36 28.54 -28.15
C THR A 648 15.45 28.95 -29.10
N GLY A 649 16.70 28.51 -28.85
CA GLY A 649 17.90 28.89 -29.55
C GLY A 649 18.33 30.34 -29.24
N GLY A 650 19.65 30.57 -29.14
CA GLY A 650 20.24 31.89 -28.93
C GLY A 650 20.11 32.48 -27.51
N ARG A 651 20.47 33.73 -27.40
CA ARG A 651 20.60 34.40 -26.10
C ARG A 651 19.24 34.67 -25.44
N MET A 652 19.11 34.20 -24.20
CA MET A 652 17.96 34.41 -23.34
C MET A 652 18.37 35.20 -22.08
N ASP A 653 17.62 36.23 -21.73
CA ASP A 653 17.65 36.94 -20.43
C ASP A 653 16.20 37.20 -20.04
N THR A 654 15.68 36.40 -19.13
CA THR A 654 14.26 36.36 -18.79
C THR A 654 14.05 36.27 -17.29
N ALA A 655 12.97 36.82 -16.79
CA ALA A 655 12.61 36.79 -15.39
C ALA A 655 11.13 36.48 -15.19
N LEU A 656 10.85 35.52 -14.30
CA LEU A 656 9.53 35.18 -13.75
C LEU A 656 9.41 35.86 -12.37
N THR A 657 8.44 36.73 -12.19
CA THR A 657 8.26 37.51 -10.96
C THR A 657 6.91 37.23 -10.32
N SER A 658 6.92 36.92 -9.03
CA SER A 658 5.72 36.62 -8.24
C SER A 658 4.82 37.83 -8.04
N PRO A 659 3.53 37.64 -7.73
CA PRO A 659 2.72 38.64 -7.04
C PRO A 659 3.32 38.99 -5.67
N ALA A 660 2.75 39.97 -4.99
CA ALA A 660 3.24 40.38 -3.67
C ALA A 660 2.71 39.42 -2.57
N ALA A 661 3.60 38.82 -1.84
CA ALA A 661 3.29 38.08 -0.63
C ALA A 661 3.19 39.01 0.58
N ASN A 662 2.19 38.85 1.43
CA ASN A 662 2.04 39.58 2.68
C ASN A 662 2.57 38.74 3.86
N LEU A 663 3.70 39.11 4.42
CA LEU A 663 4.38 38.43 5.52
C LEU A 663 4.34 39.21 6.84
N THR A 664 3.36 40.12 7.02
CA THR A 664 3.28 41.01 8.19
C THR A 664 3.20 40.33 9.53
N GLY A 665 2.69 39.13 9.62
CA GLY A 665 2.60 38.34 10.87
C GLY A 665 3.75 37.33 11.08
N GLN A 666 4.62 37.18 10.11
CA GLN A 666 5.62 36.16 10.08
C GLN A 666 6.98 36.62 10.63
N SER A 667 7.61 35.77 11.46
CA SER A 667 8.91 36.09 12.09
C SER A 667 10.09 35.35 11.47
N ALA A 668 9.86 34.20 10.82
CA ALA A 668 10.89 33.38 10.21
C ALA A 668 10.42 32.84 8.84
N PRO A 669 10.15 33.71 7.84
CA PRO A 669 9.72 33.24 6.53
C PRO A 669 10.87 32.61 5.75
N HIS A 670 10.53 31.67 4.90
CA HIS A 670 11.40 31.00 3.94
C HIS A 670 10.89 31.21 2.52
N LEU A 671 11.77 31.05 1.56
CA LEU A 671 11.45 30.77 0.17
C LEU A 671 11.81 29.31 -0.07
N THR A 672 10.82 28.49 -0.44
CA THR A 672 11.08 27.13 -0.91
C THR A 672 10.57 26.95 -2.33
N PHE A 673 11.22 26.10 -3.10
CA PHE A 673 10.81 25.72 -4.46
C PHE A 673 11.52 24.45 -4.89
N ASP A 674 10.89 23.66 -5.74
CA ASP A 674 11.56 22.59 -6.43
C ASP A 674 12.24 23.12 -7.69
N THR A 675 13.42 22.60 -8.02
CA THR A 675 14.22 23.11 -9.13
C THR A 675 14.92 22.01 -9.90
N ALA A 676 15.05 22.21 -11.21
CA ALA A 676 15.96 21.45 -12.06
C ALA A 676 16.80 22.44 -12.89
N TYR A 677 18.04 22.64 -12.47
CA TYR A 677 19.03 23.46 -13.14
C TYR A 677 20.25 22.62 -13.47
N TYR A 678 20.59 22.56 -14.74
CA TYR A 678 21.76 21.83 -15.23
C TYR A 678 22.80 22.85 -15.71
N ALA A 679 23.98 22.86 -15.09
CA ALA A 679 25.05 23.78 -15.42
C ALA A 679 25.72 23.41 -16.74
N THR A 680 26.02 24.42 -17.57
CA THR A 680 26.82 24.26 -18.79
C THR A 680 28.10 25.10 -18.71
N PRO A 681 29.16 24.71 -19.44
CA PRO A 681 30.40 25.51 -19.48
C PRO A 681 30.27 26.87 -20.21
N HIS A 682 29.14 27.16 -20.84
CA HIS A 682 28.94 28.34 -21.68
C HIS A 682 28.44 29.60 -20.96
N GLY A 683 28.24 29.55 -19.63
CA GLY A 683 28.00 30.74 -18.82
C GLY A 683 26.54 31.05 -18.53
N GLN A 684 25.63 30.08 -18.61
CA GLN A 684 24.27 30.27 -18.13
C GLN A 684 24.22 30.55 -16.62
N ALA A 685 23.19 31.22 -16.17
CA ALA A 685 22.97 31.46 -14.76
C ALA A 685 21.49 31.43 -14.39
N ALA A 686 21.19 30.78 -13.26
CA ALA A 686 19.93 30.84 -12.57
C ALA A 686 20.09 31.69 -11.30
N ARG A 687 19.21 32.69 -11.09
CA ARG A 687 19.23 33.56 -9.92
C ARG A 687 17.85 33.75 -9.34
N VAL A 688 17.79 33.77 -8.02
CA VAL A 688 16.60 34.19 -7.30
C VAL A 688 16.87 35.46 -6.57
N ASP A 689 16.08 36.49 -6.87
CA ASP A 689 16.14 37.81 -6.25
C ASP A 689 14.91 38.01 -5.34
N LEU A 690 15.12 38.67 -4.21
CA LEU A 690 14.09 39.05 -3.24
C LEU A 690 13.92 40.57 -3.20
N SER A 691 12.66 41.01 -3.12
CA SER A 691 12.27 42.37 -2.86
C SER A 691 11.33 42.44 -1.65
N THR A 692 11.56 43.37 -0.74
CA THR A 692 10.69 43.64 0.43
C THR A 692 9.88 44.95 0.30
N ASP A 693 9.99 45.63 -0.83
CA ASP A 693 9.38 46.95 -1.12
C ASP A 693 8.45 46.93 -2.34
N GLY A 694 7.91 45.77 -2.69
CA GLY A 694 6.97 45.58 -3.80
C GLY A 694 7.61 45.55 -5.19
N GLY A 695 8.91 45.27 -5.29
CA GLY A 695 9.63 45.12 -6.55
C GLY A 695 10.41 46.37 -6.97
N LYS A 696 10.56 47.37 -6.09
CA LYS A 696 11.33 48.61 -6.38
C LYS A 696 12.82 48.34 -6.28
N THR A 697 13.25 47.59 -5.28
CA THR A 697 14.64 47.14 -5.10
C THR A 697 14.74 45.62 -4.97
N TRP A 698 15.86 45.08 -5.41
CA TRP A 698 16.08 43.64 -5.47
C TRP A 698 17.44 43.24 -4.91
N SER A 699 17.51 42.16 -4.15
CA SER A 699 18.74 41.54 -3.66
C SER A 699 18.77 40.07 -4.07
N THR A 700 19.90 39.62 -4.61
CA THR A 700 20.06 38.20 -4.95
C THR A 700 20.25 37.38 -3.68
N ILE A 701 19.41 36.36 -3.50
CA ILE A 701 19.43 35.45 -2.33
C ILE A 701 19.90 34.07 -2.68
N TRP A 702 19.89 33.70 -3.96
CA TRP A 702 20.36 32.38 -4.44
C TRP A 702 20.87 32.52 -5.88
N GLN A 703 21.92 31.77 -6.22
CA GLN A 703 22.48 31.76 -7.57
C GLN A 703 23.15 30.42 -7.87
N ARG A 704 23.03 29.98 -9.14
CA ARG A 704 23.78 28.82 -9.71
C ARG A 704 24.34 29.20 -11.07
N THR A 705 25.59 28.77 -11.32
CA THR A 705 26.32 29.05 -12.58
C THR A 705 27.21 27.88 -13.01
N VAL A 706 27.67 27.02 -12.11
CA VAL A 706 28.71 26.01 -12.38
C VAL A 706 28.39 24.60 -11.83
N ALA A 707 27.26 24.44 -11.19
CA ALA A 707 26.86 23.14 -10.61
C ALA A 707 25.38 22.88 -10.82
N ASP A 708 25.05 21.62 -11.17
CA ASP A 708 23.68 21.15 -11.25
C ASP A 708 23.01 21.29 -9.89
N THR A 709 21.73 21.61 -9.94
CA THR A 709 20.88 21.66 -8.74
C THR A 709 19.52 21.09 -9.10
N ILE A 710 19.19 19.91 -8.53
CA ILE A 710 17.93 19.20 -8.77
C ILE A 710 17.29 18.89 -7.44
N GLY A 711 15.99 19.12 -7.33
CA GLY A 711 15.19 18.86 -6.13
C GLY A 711 14.89 20.12 -5.32
N PRO A 712 14.44 19.96 -4.06
CA PRO A 712 13.96 21.05 -3.23
C PRO A 712 15.08 22.00 -2.79
N VAL A 713 14.76 23.30 -2.83
CA VAL A 713 15.62 24.40 -2.33
C VAL A 713 14.86 25.09 -1.20
N ASP A 714 15.51 25.30 -0.06
CA ASP A 714 14.98 26.00 1.10
C ASP A 714 15.93 27.16 1.49
N ILE A 715 15.45 28.40 1.44
CA ILE A 715 16.22 29.61 1.69
C ILE A 715 15.54 30.41 2.80
N PRO A 716 16.11 30.51 4.01
CA PRO A 716 15.64 31.48 5.01
C PRO A 716 15.70 32.92 4.48
N ILE A 717 14.59 33.63 4.58
CA ILE A 717 14.48 35.04 4.16
C ILE A 717 14.09 35.96 5.33
N PRO A 718 14.88 36.02 6.43
CA PRO A 718 14.52 36.78 7.63
C PRO A 718 14.33 38.28 7.36
N GLN A 719 14.96 38.82 6.30
CA GLN A 719 14.78 40.20 5.88
C GLN A 719 13.38 40.47 5.31
N ALA A 720 12.58 39.44 4.99
CA ALA A 720 11.22 39.59 4.51
C ALA A 720 10.19 39.56 5.66
N ALA A 721 10.61 39.23 6.88
CA ALA A 721 9.73 39.15 8.05
C ALA A 721 9.04 40.51 8.33
N GLY A 722 7.74 40.51 8.55
CA GLY A 722 6.95 41.69 8.84
C GLY A 722 6.64 42.60 7.66
N HIS A 723 7.06 42.27 6.44
CA HIS A 723 6.79 43.08 5.25
C HIS A 723 5.49 42.67 4.54
N ALA A 724 4.67 43.65 4.18
CA ALA A 724 3.38 43.45 3.51
C ALA A 724 3.45 43.22 1.99
N SER A 725 4.61 43.44 1.36
CA SER A 725 4.75 43.42 -0.10
C SER A 725 6.09 42.81 -0.52
N VAL A 726 6.24 41.55 -0.18
CA VAL A 726 7.43 40.75 -0.54
C VAL A 726 7.22 40.15 -1.91
N ARG A 727 8.24 40.20 -2.77
CA ARG A 727 8.23 39.52 -4.07
C ARG A 727 9.49 38.71 -4.27
N VAL A 728 9.38 37.61 -5.00
CA VAL A 728 10.51 36.81 -5.50
C VAL A 728 10.58 36.92 -7.02
N ARG A 729 11.79 36.79 -7.55
CA ARG A 729 12.03 36.83 -8.99
C ARG A 729 13.04 35.76 -9.36
N PHE A 730 12.63 34.85 -10.24
CA PHE A 730 13.47 33.82 -10.85
C PHE A 730 14.00 34.35 -12.18
N ARG A 731 15.30 34.65 -12.27
CA ARG A 731 15.94 35.19 -13.47
C ARG A 731 16.90 34.16 -14.06
N TYR A 732 16.70 33.85 -15.33
CA TYR A 732 17.55 32.98 -16.13
C TYR A 732 18.26 33.73 -17.22
N THR A 733 19.56 33.43 -17.38
CA THR A 733 20.37 33.90 -18.53
C THR A 733 21.09 32.69 -19.13
N GLY A 734 21.03 32.52 -20.46
CA GLY A 734 21.69 31.49 -21.22
C GLY A 734 21.85 31.88 -22.69
N ASP A 735 22.66 31.14 -23.47
CA ASP A 735 22.88 31.44 -24.89
C ASP A 735 22.99 30.11 -25.65
N ASP A 736 21.84 29.60 -26.12
CA ASP A 736 21.71 28.26 -26.71
C ASP A 736 22.26 27.16 -25.80
N ASP A 737 22.03 27.39 -24.52
CA ASP A 737 22.46 26.49 -23.42
C ASP A 737 21.36 25.48 -23.07
N TRP A 738 21.32 25.07 -21.81
CA TRP A 738 20.35 24.12 -21.26
C TRP A 738 19.07 24.84 -20.78
N TRP A 739 18.45 24.38 -19.71
CA TRP A 739 17.23 24.96 -19.14
C TRP A 739 17.32 25.11 -17.63
N TRP A 740 16.39 25.89 -17.09
CA TRP A 740 16.09 25.96 -15.68
C TRP A 740 14.56 25.83 -15.48
N ALA A 741 14.14 24.81 -14.70
CA ALA A 741 12.76 24.60 -14.30
C ALA A 741 12.57 24.89 -12.81
N VAL A 742 11.40 25.42 -12.45
CA VAL A 742 11.00 25.79 -11.09
C VAL A 742 9.55 25.37 -10.87
N ASP A 743 9.29 24.80 -9.68
CA ASP A 743 7.96 24.34 -9.27
C ASP A 743 7.76 24.49 -7.76
N ASP A 744 6.54 24.25 -7.26
CA ASP A 744 6.20 24.24 -5.83
C ASP A 744 6.73 25.46 -5.05
N VAL A 745 6.58 26.65 -5.61
CA VAL A 745 7.09 27.90 -5.01
C VAL A 745 6.27 28.28 -3.80
N LEU A 746 6.91 28.41 -2.63
CA LEU A 746 6.29 28.92 -1.41
C LEU A 746 7.13 30.04 -0.80
N VAL A 747 6.52 31.20 -0.53
CA VAL A 747 7.12 32.34 0.16
C VAL A 747 6.37 32.56 1.47
N GLY A 748 6.89 32.09 2.60
CA GLY A 748 6.22 32.18 3.89
C GLY A 748 6.78 31.22 4.94
N THR A 749 6.04 31.02 6.02
CA THR A 749 6.47 30.15 7.14
C THR A 749 6.18 28.66 6.94
N ARG A 750 5.59 28.24 5.83
CA ARG A 750 5.06 26.88 5.60
C ARG A 750 4.02 26.44 6.65
N ALA A 751 3.36 27.40 7.29
CA ALA A 751 2.25 27.10 8.16
C ALA A 751 0.98 26.94 7.33
N CYS A 752 0.31 25.80 7.45
CA CYS A 752 -1.02 25.60 6.89
C CYS A 752 -2.05 26.24 7.82
N VAL A 753 -2.74 27.26 7.35
CA VAL A 753 -3.66 28.08 8.17
C VAL A 753 -5.08 28.09 7.58
N PRO A 754 -6.12 28.25 8.42
CA PRO A 754 -7.48 28.39 7.92
C PRO A 754 -7.65 29.73 7.19
N GLU A 755 -8.23 29.69 5.98
CA GLU A 755 -8.57 30.85 5.16
C GLU A 755 -10.01 31.30 5.39
N ALA A 756 -10.23 32.63 5.37
CA ALA A 756 -11.57 33.18 5.46
C ALA A 756 -12.40 32.77 4.23
N GLY A 757 -13.61 32.22 4.46
CA GLY A 757 -14.48 31.80 3.38
C GLY A 757 -15.65 30.95 3.84
N GLY A 758 -16.21 30.16 2.93
CA GLY A 758 -17.26 29.18 3.19
C GLY A 758 -17.30 28.09 2.15
N ILE A 759 -17.94 27.00 2.50
CA ILE A 759 -18.16 25.86 1.57
C ILE A 759 -19.53 26.00 0.92
N LEU A 760 -19.58 25.85 -0.41
CA LEU A 760 -20.81 25.63 -1.17
C LEU A 760 -20.89 24.15 -1.55
N ALA A 761 -21.95 23.47 -1.15
CA ALA A 761 -22.17 22.07 -1.49
C ALA A 761 -23.63 21.79 -1.89
N GLY A 762 -23.87 20.77 -2.67
CA GLY A 762 -25.23 20.43 -3.10
C GLY A 762 -25.28 19.28 -4.08
N LEU A 763 -26.46 19.07 -4.66
CA LEU A 763 -26.73 18.05 -5.66
C LEU A 763 -26.99 18.69 -7.03
N VAL A 764 -26.47 18.06 -8.07
CA VAL A 764 -26.80 18.38 -9.47
C VAL A 764 -27.70 17.26 -9.99
N THR A 765 -28.90 17.61 -10.45
CA THR A 765 -29.89 16.66 -10.94
C THR A 765 -30.45 17.09 -12.29
N SER A 766 -30.95 16.15 -13.06
CA SER A 766 -31.73 16.43 -14.26
C SER A 766 -33.12 16.90 -13.87
N ARG A 767 -33.55 18.05 -14.34
CA ARG A 767 -34.89 18.61 -14.07
C ARG A 767 -36.00 17.70 -14.59
N ALA A 768 -35.77 16.99 -15.67
CA ALA A 768 -36.78 16.14 -16.32
C ALA A 768 -36.98 14.80 -15.60
N SER A 769 -35.89 14.19 -15.08
CA SER A 769 -35.93 12.84 -14.51
C SER A 769 -35.68 12.79 -13.00
N GLY A 770 -35.20 13.89 -12.40
CA GLY A 770 -34.74 13.92 -11.00
C GLY A 770 -33.49 13.08 -10.75
N ARG A 771 -32.91 12.44 -11.76
CA ARG A 771 -31.70 11.61 -11.59
C ARG A 771 -30.47 12.48 -11.35
N PRO A 772 -29.48 11.99 -10.57
CA PRO A 772 -28.19 12.64 -10.45
C PRO A 772 -27.53 12.90 -11.79
N VAL A 773 -26.77 13.98 -11.87
CA VAL A 773 -25.93 14.33 -13.02
C VAL A 773 -24.50 14.48 -12.52
N ASP A 774 -23.66 13.52 -12.84
CA ASP A 774 -22.23 13.54 -12.57
C ASP A 774 -21.47 14.28 -13.68
N GLY A 775 -20.25 14.77 -13.37
CA GLY A 775 -19.42 15.52 -14.32
C GLY A 775 -19.89 16.96 -14.57
N ALA A 776 -20.86 17.47 -13.81
CA ALA A 776 -21.24 18.88 -13.93
C ALA A 776 -20.29 19.76 -13.11
N THR A 777 -19.68 20.74 -13.75
CA THR A 777 -18.78 21.69 -13.10
C THR A 777 -19.56 22.89 -12.58
N VAL A 778 -19.46 23.12 -11.27
CA VAL A 778 -20.00 24.32 -10.60
C VAL A 778 -18.87 25.31 -10.41
N THR A 779 -18.99 26.53 -10.98
CA THR A 779 -17.95 27.55 -10.97
C THR A 779 -18.40 28.83 -10.27
N SER A 780 -17.49 29.49 -9.56
CA SER A 780 -17.70 30.83 -9.01
C SER A 780 -17.47 31.89 -10.09
N ALA A 781 -18.43 32.83 -10.26
CA ALA A 781 -18.20 33.97 -11.11
C ALA A 781 -17.40 35.11 -10.39
N ALA A 782 -17.33 35.04 -9.07
CA ALA A 782 -16.62 36.04 -8.26
C ALA A 782 -15.13 35.75 -8.11
N VAL A 783 -14.77 34.45 -8.16
CA VAL A 783 -13.38 33.99 -7.99
C VAL A 783 -13.01 33.04 -9.13
N PRO A 784 -12.22 33.51 -10.12
CA PRO A 784 -11.72 32.67 -11.19
C PRO A 784 -10.92 31.47 -10.60
N GLY A 785 -11.08 30.28 -11.19
CA GLY A 785 -10.42 29.07 -10.71
C GLY A 785 -11.19 28.29 -9.63
N VAL A 786 -12.08 28.92 -8.88
CA VAL A 786 -12.90 28.22 -7.87
C VAL A 786 -14.01 27.43 -8.55
N SER A 787 -13.91 26.12 -8.49
CA SER A 787 -14.88 25.18 -9.06
C SER A 787 -15.01 23.90 -8.25
N GLY A 788 -16.10 23.18 -8.46
CA GLY A 788 -16.32 21.83 -7.94
C GLY A 788 -17.03 20.98 -8.97
N ILE A 789 -16.68 19.73 -9.09
CA ILE A 789 -17.29 18.79 -10.05
C ILE A 789 -18.25 17.87 -9.31
N SER A 790 -19.43 17.68 -9.87
CA SER A 790 -20.39 16.72 -9.32
C SER A 790 -19.98 15.30 -9.65
N THR A 791 -20.00 14.42 -8.66
CA THR A 791 -19.56 13.02 -8.82
C THR A 791 -20.52 12.04 -8.17
N GLY A 792 -20.41 10.76 -8.55
CA GLY A 792 -20.94 9.65 -7.79
C GLY A 792 -20.24 9.52 -6.43
N THR A 793 -20.91 8.92 -5.46
CA THR A 793 -20.36 8.62 -4.16
C THR A 793 -20.59 7.14 -3.81
N SER A 794 -19.78 6.58 -2.92
CA SER A 794 -19.99 5.23 -2.37
C SER A 794 -21.08 5.18 -1.30
N ASP A 795 -21.67 6.33 -0.93
CA ASP A 795 -22.75 6.42 0.04
C ASP A 795 -24.09 6.02 -0.63
N PRO A 796 -24.73 4.92 -0.21
CA PRO A 796 -26.01 4.50 -0.77
C PRO A 796 -27.13 5.53 -0.65
N SER A 797 -27.00 6.46 0.32
CA SER A 797 -27.98 7.55 0.53
C SER A 797 -27.71 8.77 -0.36
N LEU A 798 -26.54 8.83 -0.99
CA LEU A 798 -26.07 9.93 -1.83
C LEU A 798 -25.46 9.37 -3.14
N PRO A 799 -26.22 8.71 -4.01
CA PRO A 799 -25.66 7.87 -5.07
C PRO A 799 -25.00 8.62 -6.22
N GLY A 800 -25.13 9.95 -6.30
CA GLY A 800 -24.48 10.75 -7.35
C GLY A 800 -24.90 12.20 -7.36
N GLY A 801 -24.28 12.97 -8.26
CA GLY A 801 -24.55 14.40 -8.46
C GLY A 801 -24.05 15.30 -7.35
N PHE A 802 -23.30 14.78 -6.36
CA PHE A 802 -22.81 15.58 -5.25
C PHE A 802 -21.60 16.41 -5.66
N TYR A 803 -21.59 17.70 -5.28
CA TYR A 803 -20.45 18.60 -5.43
C TYR A 803 -20.18 19.35 -4.13
N SER A 804 -18.92 19.73 -3.94
CA SER A 804 -18.47 20.63 -2.88
C SER A 804 -17.34 21.50 -3.39
N LEU A 805 -17.29 22.76 -2.98
CA LEU A 805 -16.20 23.67 -3.29
C LEU A 805 -16.05 24.68 -2.14
N PHE A 806 -14.80 25.08 -1.86
CA PHE A 806 -14.50 26.20 -1.00
C PHE A 806 -14.47 27.50 -1.83
N THR A 807 -14.97 28.61 -1.26
CA THR A 807 -14.81 29.95 -1.83
C THR A 807 -14.37 30.94 -0.74
N PRO A 808 -13.29 31.72 -0.98
CA PRO A 808 -12.81 32.73 -0.02
C PRO A 808 -13.74 33.95 0.07
N VAL A 809 -14.65 34.13 -0.90
CA VAL A 809 -15.63 35.22 -0.89
C VAL A 809 -16.95 34.73 -0.28
N THR A 810 -17.50 35.47 0.65
CA THR A 810 -18.79 35.16 1.33
C THR A 810 -19.86 36.20 0.97
N GLY A 811 -21.10 35.92 1.34
CA GLY A 811 -22.26 36.74 0.96
C GLY A 811 -22.86 36.31 -0.38
N SER A 812 -23.54 37.25 -1.02
CA SER A 812 -24.32 37.01 -2.26
C SER A 812 -23.39 36.95 -3.49
N GLN A 813 -23.24 35.74 -4.07
CA GLN A 813 -22.36 35.48 -5.21
C GLN A 813 -23.10 34.78 -6.32
N LYS A 814 -22.67 34.99 -7.59
CA LYS A 814 -23.15 34.22 -8.74
C LYS A 814 -22.30 32.98 -8.96
N PHE A 815 -22.98 31.87 -9.15
CA PHE A 815 -22.40 30.59 -9.59
C PHE A 815 -23.06 30.15 -10.89
N ALA A 816 -22.30 29.36 -11.66
CA ALA A 816 -22.78 28.72 -12.87
C ALA A 816 -22.51 27.22 -12.78
N THR A 817 -23.38 26.39 -13.36
CA THR A 817 -23.10 24.98 -13.53
C THR A 817 -23.29 24.58 -14.98
N ALA A 818 -22.36 23.77 -15.50
CA ALA A 818 -22.34 23.33 -16.89
C ALA A 818 -21.87 21.89 -17.00
N THR A 819 -22.46 21.13 -17.92
CA THR A 819 -22.00 19.81 -18.35
C THR A 819 -22.54 19.49 -19.74
N THR A 820 -21.91 18.55 -20.44
CA THR A 820 -22.31 18.14 -21.78
C THR A 820 -23.74 17.60 -21.77
N GLY A 821 -24.55 18.01 -22.77
CA GLY A 821 -25.96 17.59 -22.93
C GLY A 821 -26.96 18.39 -22.09
N TYR A 822 -26.49 19.39 -21.30
CA TYR A 822 -27.37 20.26 -20.52
C TYR A 822 -27.12 21.74 -20.82
N ALA A 823 -28.15 22.57 -20.69
CA ALA A 823 -28.01 24.01 -20.73
C ALA A 823 -27.35 24.52 -19.47
N THR A 824 -26.41 25.46 -19.60
CA THR A 824 -25.76 26.13 -18.46
C THR A 824 -26.81 26.79 -17.56
N ALA A 825 -26.79 26.46 -16.27
CA ALA A 825 -27.64 27.09 -15.28
C ALA A 825 -26.83 28.10 -14.44
N THR A 826 -27.47 29.18 -14.03
CA THR A 826 -26.84 30.20 -13.16
C THR A 826 -27.72 30.51 -11.96
N ALA A 827 -27.13 30.74 -10.81
CA ALA A 827 -27.83 31.15 -9.59
C ALA A 827 -27.01 32.15 -8.78
N THR A 828 -27.72 32.98 -8.00
CA THR A 828 -27.11 33.79 -6.97
C THR A 828 -27.30 33.11 -5.63
N VAL A 829 -26.23 32.75 -4.96
CA VAL A 829 -26.22 32.03 -3.69
C VAL A 829 -25.57 32.87 -2.61
N ASN A 830 -26.15 32.92 -1.42
CA ASN A 830 -25.57 33.60 -0.26
C ASN A 830 -24.70 32.63 0.52
N VAL A 831 -23.40 32.65 0.27
CA VAL A 831 -22.43 31.77 0.95
C VAL A 831 -22.16 32.32 2.35
N ALA A 832 -22.41 31.51 3.37
CA ALA A 832 -22.20 31.89 4.77
C ALA A 832 -20.74 31.69 5.19
N ALA A 833 -20.15 32.68 5.84
CA ALA A 833 -18.80 32.61 6.37
C ALA A 833 -18.65 31.48 7.40
N GLY A 834 -17.59 30.66 7.29
CA GLY A 834 -17.28 29.57 8.22
C GLY A 834 -18.34 28.45 8.26
N GLN A 835 -19.16 28.31 7.22
CA GLN A 835 -20.27 27.37 7.17
C GLN A 835 -20.34 26.60 5.86
N VAL A 836 -21.06 25.47 5.87
CA VAL A 836 -21.47 24.78 4.66
C VAL A 836 -22.82 25.33 4.19
N THR A 837 -22.83 25.97 3.04
CA THR A 837 -24.05 26.47 2.40
C THR A 837 -24.55 25.46 1.40
N ARG A 838 -25.81 25.02 1.51
CA ARG A 838 -26.41 24.08 0.56
C ARG A 838 -27.07 24.82 -0.61
N HIS A 839 -26.76 24.39 -1.83
CA HIS A 839 -27.46 24.80 -3.05
C HIS A 839 -27.54 23.64 -4.05
N ASP A 840 -28.77 23.24 -4.37
CA ASP A 840 -29.01 22.14 -5.32
C ASP A 840 -29.33 22.69 -6.71
N TRP A 841 -28.81 22.05 -7.75
CA TRP A 841 -29.02 22.39 -9.15
C TRP A 841 -29.96 21.42 -9.85
N ALA A 842 -30.89 21.93 -10.63
CA ALA A 842 -31.76 21.14 -11.51
C ALA A 842 -31.53 21.57 -12.96
N LEU A 843 -30.75 20.78 -13.73
CA LEU A 843 -30.35 21.09 -15.08
C LEU A 843 -31.40 20.72 -16.10
N THR A 844 -31.61 21.58 -17.09
CA THR A 844 -32.47 21.31 -18.24
C THR A 844 -31.61 20.77 -19.38
N ALA A 845 -32.05 19.69 -20.06
CA ALA A 845 -31.35 19.17 -21.21
C ALA A 845 -31.19 20.25 -22.28
N ALA A 846 -30.04 20.32 -22.94
CA ALA A 846 -29.82 21.18 -24.08
C ALA A 846 -30.80 20.73 -25.20
N GLY A 847 -31.60 21.66 -25.74
CA GLY A 847 -32.43 21.34 -26.89
C GLY A 847 -31.57 20.95 -28.09
N ASN A 848 -31.95 19.90 -28.83
CA ASN A 848 -31.33 19.63 -30.11
C ASN A 848 -31.61 20.82 -31.03
N GLY A 849 -30.59 21.70 -31.20
CA GLY A 849 -30.64 22.79 -32.15
C GLY A 849 -30.39 22.32 -33.56
#